data_bb59a5ac40e99aea87cd936977e53236
#
_entry.id   bb59a5ac40e99aea87cd936977e53236
#
_cell.length_a   1.000
_cell.length_b   1.000
_cell.length_c   1.000
_cell.angle_alpha   90.00
_cell.angle_beta   90.00
_cell.angle_gamma   90.00
#
_symmetry.space_group_name_H-M   'P 1'
#
loop_
_entity.id
_entity.type
_entity.pdbx_description
1 polymer ?
#
loop_
_entity_poly.entity_id
_entity_poly.type
_entity_poly.pdbx_seq_one_letter_code
_entity_poly.pdbx_strand_id
1 'polypeptide(L)'
;MDIFHRHRQANAHDLAAAALERALQTAEYRPEAQVWKGIAALPQAPELAFLFFSNAARALPERADIHALIGRSLLAQGHSALACKYLTTAWRKQPNEAAIRMTLWEARSQANTPAELRRMILAYLPEIASGKELALVLKLLAAQADAPRTVGVMRYVEERREIHGWAIDLRNLQAPVTLQLEANGAKVATTASAPHPLLSAAGLPATHGGIRISVPNPTAAVHVRFADGTSLQGSPVYAMPALVPPPAAGGGGLEQPVDVLIPVYDGLEETLECINSALEARKLNRTPHRLVVFDDASPQPKLTKALKVLAAKGKITLVQNAVNLGFIRTMNRAMALSPNKDVVWLNADTRVHGAWLDRLRQVAYSADDIASVTPFTNNGELMSFPQSQVCHDMPSAKAQAELDELARQVNSPPMEIETGCGFCLYIKRAALDEVGYLDEVHLSRGYGEETDWCLRAREHGWRHMGAPNVFVAHQGGISFGAEKIMRVAHNNAILRKRYPDASARYNAFILRDPIKPARQALQQARLEHLASKVASEQSTCWPAHADKALYIHDGANSGADFSLSYHRDSHRTWAILCAPLQPLPLTLEFELPDGFTELVECLRKLPLQTLVFKQLAHCPVALFDLPARLEIPYRILCQDDRLLSQQNDYDWQRFARKAASVQLPWQALQVTYASALPGAQFLIQTRPTDNSAPADNPKALLIGDNLRDADTAQRWLKLARHIGREQLPIRLLAHGDSPWLKQLRATGAVHDLPELRDFSLAERAQAAGCGGVLSLAENPGSDWAASTLADELALPLYAPPGLLTNEAGATALTSLPFSPSPDR
;
A
#
# COMPACT_ATOMS: atom_id res chain seq x y z
N MET A 1 -20.67 -29.03 -6.17
CA MET A 1 -19.33 -29.35 -5.56
C MET A 1 -19.34 -30.70 -4.82
N ASP A 2 -20.36 -31.07 -4.08
CA ASP A 2 -20.40 -32.35 -3.31
C ASP A 2 -20.22 -33.61 -4.17
N ILE A 3 -20.77 -33.61 -5.39
CA ILE A 3 -20.60 -34.71 -6.35
C ILE A 3 -19.14 -34.84 -6.76
N PHE A 4 -18.47 -33.70 -7.02
CA PHE A 4 -17.05 -33.67 -7.32
C PHE A 4 -16.20 -34.25 -6.18
N HIS A 5 -16.45 -33.82 -4.94
CA HIS A 5 -15.71 -34.28 -3.76
C HIS A 5 -15.90 -35.79 -3.53
N ARG A 6 -17.15 -36.31 -3.69
CA ARG A 6 -17.43 -37.75 -3.59
C ARG A 6 -16.68 -38.56 -4.64
N HIS A 7 -16.70 -38.14 -5.91
CA HIS A 7 -15.96 -38.85 -6.97
C HIS A 7 -14.46 -38.80 -6.77
N ARG A 8 -13.93 -37.67 -6.27
CA ARG A 8 -12.52 -37.51 -5.96
C ARG A 8 -12.10 -38.43 -4.81
N GLN A 9 -12.88 -38.53 -3.73
CA GLN A 9 -12.63 -39.44 -2.62
C GLN A 9 -12.68 -40.92 -3.05
N ALA A 10 -13.54 -41.25 -4.04
CA ALA A 10 -13.65 -42.56 -4.62
C ALA A 10 -12.59 -42.85 -5.72
N ASN A 11 -11.62 -41.96 -5.94
CA ASN A 11 -10.62 -42.03 -7.02
C ASN A 11 -11.21 -42.15 -8.45
N ALA A 12 -12.47 -41.73 -8.64
CA ALA A 12 -13.17 -41.75 -9.93
C ALA A 12 -12.84 -40.45 -10.70
N HIS A 13 -11.62 -40.36 -11.26
CA HIS A 13 -11.06 -39.14 -11.81
C HIS A 13 -11.89 -38.54 -12.96
N ASP A 14 -12.38 -39.36 -13.91
CA ASP A 14 -13.18 -38.88 -15.04
C ASP A 14 -14.54 -38.30 -14.60
N LEU A 15 -15.18 -38.95 -13.64
CA LEU A 15 -16.44 -38.46 -13.10
C LEU A 15 -16.24 -37.19 -12.26
N ALA A 16 -15.14 -37.10 -11.53
CA ALA A 16 -14.76 -35.87 -10.81
C ALA A 16 -14.49 -34.72 -11.80
N ALA A 17 -13.75 -34.98 -12.87
CA ALA A 17 -13.50 -33.97 -13.91
C ALA A 17 -14.82 -33.49 -14.57
N ALA A 18 -15.71 -34.40 -14.95
CA ALA A 18 -17.00 -34.04 -15.52
C ALA A 18 -17.92 -33.26 -14.56
N ALA A 19 -17.86 -33.57 -13.25
CA ALA A 19 -18.58 -32.81 -12.22
C ALA A 19 -17.99 -31.40 -12.05
N LEU A 20 -16.68 -31.26 -12.16
CA LEU A 20 -15.98 -29.97 -12.07
C LEU A 20 -16.32 -29.06 -13.25
N GLU A 21 -16.35 -29.62 -14.48
CA GLU A 21 -16.76 -28.86 -15.68
C GLU A 21 -18.19 -28.33 -15.56
N ARG A 22 -19.12 -29.15 -15.04
CA ARG A 22 -20.49 -28.68 -14.75
C ARG A 22 -20.54 -27.58 -13.69
N ALA A 23 -19.70 -27.68 -12.66
CA ALA A 23 -19.65 -26.66 -11.62
C ALA A 23 -19.13 -25.31 -12.17
N LEU A 24 -18.20 -25.33 -13.13
CA LEU A 24 -17.73 -24.11 -13.81
C LEU A 24 -18.84 -23.36 -14.58
N GLN A 25 -19.84 -24.08 -15.08
CA GLN A 25 -20.98 -23.48 -15.79
C GLN A 25 -22.01 -22.84 -14.84
N THR A 26 -21.96 -23.17 -13.54
CA THR A 26 -22.91 -22.66 -12.54
C THR A 26 -22.28 -21.49 -11.78
N ALA A 27 -22.91 -20.34 -11.80
CA ALA A 27 -22.35 -19.10 -11.20
C ALA A 27 -21.97 -19.26 -9.73
N GLU A 28 -22.82 -19.94 -8.94
CA GLU A 28 -22.63 -20.19 -7.52
C GLU A 28 -21.38 -21.04 -7.22
N TYR A 29 -21.12 -22.07 -8.04
CA TYR A 29 -20.04 -23.03 -7.79
C TYR A 29 -18.75 -22.72 -8.56
N ARG A 30 -18.82 -21.80 -9.52
CA ARG A 30 -17.69 -21.43 -10.40
C ARG A 30 -16.43 -21.04 -9.64
N PRO A 31 -16.48 -20.16 -8.60
CA PRO A 31 -15.27 -19.77 -7.92
C PRO A 31 -14.53 -20.96 -7.27
N GLU A 32 -15.27 -21.83 -6.61
CA GLU A 32 -14.68 -23.02 -5.99
C GLU A 32 -14.18 -24.04 -7.05
N ALA A 33 -14.90 -24.18 -8.15
CA ALA A 33 -14.48 -25.01 -9.27
C ALA A 33 -13.19 -24.49 -9.93
N GLN A 34 -13.03 -23.18 -10.01
CA GLN A 34 -11.79 -22.56 -10.48
C GLN A 34 -10.61 -22.86 -9.54
N VAL A 35 -10.80 -22.84 -8.23
CA VAL A 35 -9.74 -23.23 -7.28
C VAL A 35 -9.26 -24.66 -7.59
N TRP A 36 -10.19 -25.61 -7.75
CA TRP A 36 -9.83 -27.00 -8.03
C TRP A 36 -9.19 -27.21 -9.41
N LYS A 37 -9.63 -26.46 -10.44
CA LYS A 37 -8.97 -26.43 -11.76
C LYS A 37 -7.54 -25.88 -11.66
N GLY A 38 -7.38 -24.80 -10.90
CA GLY A 38 -6.07 -24.24 -10.66
C GLY A 38 -5.14 -25.20 -9.93
N ILE A 39 -5.63 -25.93 -8.90
CA ILE A 39 -4.85 -26.97 -8.20
C ILE A 39 -4.42 -28.08 -9.15
N ALA A 40 -5.31 -28.54 -10.05
CA ALA A 40 -4.98 -29.56 -11.03
C ALA A 40 -3.97 -29.07 -12.08
N ALA A 41 -4.04 -27.82 -12.48
CA ALA A 41 -3.15 -27.21 -13.49
C ALA A 41 -1.76 -26.85 -12.92
N LEU A 42 -1.66 -26.57 -11.63
CA LEU A 42 -0.45 -26.02 -11.01
C LEU A 42 0.85 -26.79 -11.29
N PRO A 43 0.89 -28.13 -11.29
CA PRO A 43 2.13 -28.87 -11.52
C PRO A 43 2.70 -28.76 -12.96
N GLN A 44 1.83 -28.55 -13.97
CA GLN A 44 2.19 -28.61 -15.38
C GLN A 44 2.04 -27.27 -16.10
N ALA A 45 1.12 -26.42 -15.65
CA ALA A 45 0.79 -25.14 -16.25
C ALA A 45 0.53 -24.09 -15.18
N PRO A 46 1.58 -23.62 -14.46
CA PRO A 46 1.43 -22.69 -13.36
C PRO A 46 0.83 -21.33 -13.80
N GLU A 47 1.03 -20.91 -15.06
CA GLU A 47 0.41 -19.69 -15.62
C GLU A 47 -1.12 -19.85 -15.75
N LEU A 48 -1.58 -21.03 -16.16
CA LEU A 48 -3.01 -21.32 -16.21
C LEU A 48 -3.61 -21.45 -14.80
N ALA A 49 -2.86 -22.03 -13.87
CA ALA A 49 -3.26 -22.09 -12.47
C ALA A 49 -3.43 -20.69 -11.88
N PHE A 50 -2.50 -19.78 -12.18
CA PHE A 50 -2.58 -18.38 -11.80
C PHE A 50 -3.91 -17.72 -12.24
N LEU A 51 -4.31 -17.94 -13.50
CA LEU A 51 -5.56 -17.40 -14.04
C LEU A 51 -6.78 -17.93 -13.28
N PHE A 52 -6.84 -19.23 -13.04
CA PHE A 52 -7.94 -19.84 -12.31
C PHE A 52 -8.02 -19.31 -10.87
N PHE A 53 -6.90 -19.25 -10.16
CA PHE A 53 -6.86 -18.74 -8.80
C PHE A 53 -7.20 -17.26 -8.73
N SER A 54 -6.71 -16.45 -9.67
CA SER A 54 -7.00 -15.02 -9.72
C SER A 54 -8.48 -14.74 -9.95
N ASN A 55 -9.13 -15.52 -10.84
CA ASN A 55 -10.57 -15.42 -11.05
C ASN A 55 -11.38 -15.84 -9.82
N ALA A 56 -10.92 -16.88 -9.11
CA ALA A 56 -11.53 -17.28 -7.86
C ALA A 56 -11.35 -16.22 -6.77
N ALA A 57 -10.17 -15.60 -6.65
CA ALA A 57 -9.88 -14.53 -5.70
C ALA A 57 -10.75 -13.29 -5.91
N ARG A 58 -11.08 -12.95 -7.17
CA ARG A 58 -12.01 -11.85 -7.48
C ARG A 58 -13.41 -12.09 -6.89
N ALA A 59 -13.89 -13.33 -6.94
CA ALA A 59 -15.19 -13.71 -6.40
C ALA A 59 -15.18 -13.93 -4.88
N LEU A 60 -14.03 -14.35 -4.32
CA LEU A 60 -13.83 -14.72 -2.93
C LEU A 60 -12.60 -14.00 -2.34
N PRO A 61 -12.58 -12.66 -2.30
CA PRO A 61 -11.38 -11.87 -1.97
C PRO A 61 -10.87 -12.10 -0.54
N GLU A 62 -11.71 -12.59 0.37
CA GLU A 62 -11.33 -12.83 1.77
C GLU A 62 -10.68 -14.21 2.01
N ARG A 63 -10.63 -15.08 1.01
CA ARG A 63 -10.04 -16.42 1.10
C ARG A 63 -8.50 -16.37 1.05
N ALA A 64 -7.85 -16.53 2.19
CA ALA A 64 -6.39 -16.53 2.32
C ALA A 64 -5.72 -17.68 1.54
N ASP A 65 -6.34 -18.85 1.52
CA ASP A 65 -5.83 -20.02 0.80
C ASP A 65 -5.74 -19.79 -0.71
N ILE A 66 -6.69 -19.05 -1.31
CA ILE A 66 -6.65 -18.71 -2.73
C ILE A 66 -5.46 -17.77 -3.01
N HIS A 67 -5.24 -16.75 -2.19
CA HIS A 67 -4.06 -15.89 -2.31
C HIS A 67 -2.74 -16.66 -2.13
N ALA A 68 -2.71 -17.64 -1.24
CA ALA A 68 -1.55 -18.52 -1.09
C ALA A 68 -1.30 -19.39 -2.33
N LEU A 69 -2.35 -19.90 -2.96
CA LEU A 69 -2.27 -20.66 -4.21
C LEU A 69 -1.78 -19.79 -5.38
N ILE A 70 -2.23 -18.53 -5.46
CA ILE A 70 -1.68 -17.55 -6.41
C ILE A 70 -0.16 -17.39 -6.18
N GLY A 71 0.25 -17.16 -4.93
CA GLY A 71 1.66 -17.03 -4.59
C GLY A 71 2.49 -18.28 -4.97
N ARG A 72 1.95 -19.47 -4.76
CA ARG A 72 2.58 -20.73 -5.18
C ARG A 72 2.69 -20.88 -6.69
N SER A 73 1.68 -20.46 -7.44
CA SER A 73 1.73 -20.49 -8.91
C SER A 73 2.80 -19.54 -9.47
N LEU A 74 2.93 -18.34 -8.86
CA LEU A 74 3.97 -17.37 -9.21
C LEU A 74 5.38 -17.88 -8.87
N LEU A 75 5.52 -18.52 -7.71
CA LEU A 75 6.80 -19.11 -7.30
C LEU A 75 7.23 -20.22 -8.25
N ALA A 76 6.29 -21.07 -8.71
CA ALA A 76 6.54 -22.10 -9.70
C ALA A 76 6.96 -21.54 -11.07
N GLN A 77 6.60 -20.31 -11.38
CA GLN A 77 7.01 -19.58 -12.60
C GLN A 77 8.34 -18.82 -12.44
N GLY A 78 8.94 -18.81 -11.24
CA GLY A 78 10.14 -18.02 -10.94
C GLY A 78 9.86 -16.55 -10.61
N HIS A 79 8.60 -16.11 -10.53
CA HIS A 79 8.22 -14.74 -10.17
C HIS A 79 8.21 -14.54 -8.65
N SER A 80 9.35 -14.75 -7.99
CA SER A 80 9.48 -14.77 -6.53
C SER A 80 9.08 -13.46 -5.87
N ALA A 81 9.37 -12.31 -6.48
CA ALA A 81 8.99 -11.00 -5.95
C ALA A 81 7.45 -10.80 -5.94
N LEU A 82 6.77 -11.17 -7.02
CA LEU A 82 5.30 -11.16 -7.09
C LEU A 82 4.68 -12.19 -6.14
N ALA A 83 5.28 -13.38 -6.03
CA ALA A 83 4.85 -14.40 -5.07
C ALA A 83 4.88 -13.87 -3.64
N CYS A 84 5.91 -13.11 -3.26
CA CYS A 84 5.98 -12.46 -1.93
C CYS A 84 4.81 -11.53 -1.66
N LYS A 85 4.34 -10.75 -2.65
CA LYS A 85 3.19 -9.85 -2.49
C LYS A 85 1.91 -10.64 -2.15
N TYR A 86 1.58 -11.67 -2.94
CA TYR A 86 0.38 -12.50 -2.73
C TYR A 86 0.43 -13.32 -1.44
N LEU A 87 1.58 -13.91 -1.15
CA LEU A 87 1.78 -14.68 0.08
C LEU A 87 1.71 -13.79 1.32
N THR A 88 2.19 -12.54 1.23
CA THR A 88 2.02 -11.56 2.30
C THR A 88 0.55 -11.21 2.50
N THR A 89 -0.23 -11.06 1.43
CA THR A 89 -1.68 -10.84 1.51
C THR A 89 -2.38 -12.03 2.15
N ALA A 90 -2.04 -13.26 1.74
CA ALA A 90 -2.55 -14.48 2.34
C ALA A 90 -2.25 -14.57 3.84
N TRP A 91 -1.01 -14.27 4.20
CA TRP A 91 -0.57 -14.27 5.59
C TRP A 91 -1.30 -13.22 6.44
N ARG A 92 -1.51 -12.01 5.93
CA ARG A 92 -2.31 -10.98 6.61
C ARG A 92 -3.73 -11.43 6.90
N LYS A 93 -4.33 -12.23 6.01
CA LYS A 93 -5.69 -12.78 6.18
C LYS A 93 -5.72 -13.96 7.15
N GLN A 94 -4.67 -14.77 7.19
CA GLN A 94 -4.55 -15.99 8.02
C GLN A 94 -3.17 -16.12 8.67
N PRO A 95 -2.85 -15.26 9.67
CA PRO A 95 -1.49 -15.15 10.22
C PRO A 95 -1.02 -16.39 10.97
N ASN A 96 -1.92 -17.18 11.50
CA ASN A 96 -1.60 -18.38 12.30
C ASN A 96 -1.30 -19.61 11.42
N GLU A 97 -1.51 -19.52 10.09
CA GLU A 97 -1.30 -20.64 9.17
C GLU A 97 0.18 -20.76 8.79
N ALA A 98 0.88 -21.70 9.42
CA ALA A 98 2.31 -21.92 9.20
C ALA A 98 2.66 -22.30 7.75
N ALA A 99 1.76 -23.00 7.04
CA ALA A 99 1.99 -23.39 5.65
C ALA A 99 2.12 -22.18 4.72
N ILE A 100 1.34 -21.13 4.95
CA ILE A 100 1.43 -19.88 4.19
C ILE A 100 2.78 -19.21 4.46
N ARG A 101 3.20 -19.12 5.72
CA ARG A 101 4.49 -18.52 6.08
C ARG A 101 5.67 -19.33 5.53
N MET A 102 5.61 -20.64 5.56
CA MET A 102 6.66 -21.48 4.98
C MET A 102 6.85 -21.20 3.48
N THR A 103 5.78 -21.13 2.71
CA THR A 103 5.86 -20.76 1.29
C THR A 103 6.37 -19.31 1.10
N LEU A 104 6.02 -18.42 1.99
CA LEU A 104 6.54 -17.03 1.98
C LEU A 104 8.06 -17.00 2.26
N TRP A 105 8.56 -17.81 3.20
CA TRP A 105 10.01 -17.94 3.45
C TRP A 105 10.76 -18.47 2.22
N GLU A 106 10.20 -19.44 1.52
CA GLU A 106 10.75 -19.97 0.26
C GLU A 106 10.77 -18.89 -0.83
N ALA A 107 9.69 -18.14 -1.01
CA ALA A 107 9.64 -17.05 -1.97
C ALA A 107 10.67 -15.95 -1.65
N ARG A 108 10.77 -15.56 -0.37
CA ARG A 108 11.73 -14.54 0.08
C ARG A 108 13.19 -14.99 -0.06
N SER A 109 13.48 -16.28 0.10
CA SER A 109 14.84 -16.81 -0.11
C SER A 109 15.32 -16.65 -1.54
N GLN A 110 14.39 -16.51 -2.51
CA GLN A 110 14.69 -16.28 -3.92
C GLN A 110 14.62 -14.79 -4.31
N ALA A 111 13.80 -14.00 -3.62
CA ALA A 111 13.54 -12.60 -3.96
C ALA A 111 14.45 -11.60 -3.22
N ASN A 112 14.92 -11.94 -2.02
CA ASN A 112 15.70 -11.03 -1.16
C ASN A 112 17.18 -11.38 -1.15
N THR A 113 18.01 -10.40 -0.82
CA THR A 113 19.43 -10.64 -0.55
C THR A 113 19.61 -11.52 0.70
N PRO A 114 20.71 -12.30 0.81
CA PRO A 114 20.99 -13.13 1.98
C PRO A 114 20.97 -12.34 3.30
N ALA A 115 21.51 -11.13 3.29
CA ALA A 115 21.53 -10.27 4.48
C ALA A 115 20.13 -9.81 4.91
N GLU A 116 19.26 -9.45 3.97
CA GLU A 116 17.87 -9.09 4.24
C GLU A 116 17.08 -10.29 4.78
N LEU A 117 17.19 -11.43 4.11
CA LEU A 117 16.53 -12.67 4.53
C LEU A 117 16.94 -13.05 5.96
N ARG A 118 18.25 -13.01 6.26
CA ARG A 118 18.79 -13.30 7.60
C ARG A 118 18.19 -12.37 8.65
N ARG A 119 18.22 -11.05 8.41
CA ARG A 119 17.62 -10.07 9.31
C ARG A 119 16.16 -10.35 9.58
N MET A 120 15.39 -10.66 8.52
CA MET A 120 13.97 -10.97 8.64
C MET A 120 13.71 -12.24 9.44
N ILE A 121 14.45 -13.32 9.17
CA ILE A 121 14.31 -14.58 9.90
C ILE A 121 14.64 -14.36 11.38
N LEU A 122 15.77 -13.75 11.70
CA LEU A 122 16.18 -13.51 13.08
C LEU A 122 15.15 -12.68 13.85
N ALA A 123 14.60 -11.65 13.22
CA ALA A 123 13.57 -10.82 13.85
C ALA A 123 12.26 -11.58 14.11
N TYR A 124 11.92 -12.55 13.28
CA TYR A 124 10.69 -13.33 13.40
C TYR A 124 10.82 -14.62 14.24
N LEU A 125 12.04 -15.07 14.53
CA LEU A 125 12.26 -16.28 15.31
C LEU A 125 11.42 -16.39 16.60
N PRO A 126 11.23 -15.30 17.38
CA PRO A 126 10.41 -15.35 18.61
C PRO A 126 8.95 -15.73 18.38
N GLU A 127 8.43 -15.49 17.19
CA GLU A 127 7.02 -15.69 16.82
C GLU A 127 6.75 -17.07 16.20
N ILE A 128 7.79 -17.85 15.92
CA ILE A 128 7.64 -19.18 15.30
C ILE A 128 7.13 -20.17 16.33
N ALA A 129 5.92 -20.69 16.11
CA ALA A 129 5.29 -21.72 16.93
C ALA A 129 5.25 -23.10 16.23
N SER A 130 5.54 -23.17 14.93
CA SER A 130 5.54 -24.42 14.16
C SER A 130 6.93 -25.03 14.06
N GLY A 131 7.11 -26.29 14.46
CA GLY A 131 8.39 -27.00 14.31
C GLY A 131 8.83 -27.14 12.84
N LYS A 132 7.89 -27.38 11.90
CA LYS A 132 8.19 -27.44 10.47
C LYS A 132 8.71 -26.12 9.93
N GLU A 133 8.09 -25.02 10.37
CA GLU A 133 8.52 -23.66 10.00
C GLU A 133 9.92 -23.37 10.59
N LEU A 134 10.14 -23.70 11.87
CA LEU A 134 11.46 -23.55 12.50
C LEU A 134 12.54 -24.31 11.74
N ALA A 135 12.28 -25.57 11.40
CA ALA A 135 13.23 -26.38 10.61
C ALA A 135 13.58 -25.73 9.26
N LEU A 136 12.57 -25.18 8.56
CA LEU A 136 12.78 -24.50 7.29
C LEU A 136 13.64 -23.24 7.46
N VAL A 137 13.30 -22.34 8.38
CA VAL A 137 14.05 -21.09 8.54
C VAL A 137 15.46 -21.31 9.02
N LEU A 138 15.70 -22.29 9.88
CA LEU A 138 17.05 -22.67 10.29
C LEU A 138 17.88 -23.23 9.15
N LYS A 139 17.26 -24.03 8.25
CA LYS A 139 17.89 -24.49 7.01
C LYS A 139 18.26 -23.33 6.09
N LEU A 140 17.36 -22.37 5.92
CA LEU A 140 17.61 -21.16 5.13
C LEU A 140 18.72 -20.28 5.71
N LEU A 141 18.81 -20.17 7.04
CA LEU A 141 19.91 -19.48 7.71
C LEU A 141 21.24 -20.21 7.53
N ALA A 142 21.27 -21.51 7.76
CA ALA A 142 22.48 -22.30 7.70
C ALA A 142 23.08 -22.38 6.27
N ALA A 143 22.27 -22.21 5.25
CA ALA A 143 22.70 -22.20 3.84
C ALA A 143 23.42 -20.91 3.42
N GLN A 144 23.44 -19.87 4.27
CA GLN A 144 24.09 -18.60 3.94
C GLN A 144 25.60 -18.64 4.23
N ALA A 145 26.41 -17.97 3.40
CA ALA A 145 27.88 -17.95 3.57
C ALA A 145 28.33 -17.36 4.92
N ASP A 146 27.63 -16.32 5.38
CA ASP A 146 27.83 -15.63 6.67
C ASP A 146 26.71 -15.98 7.66
N ALA A 147 26.31 -17.25 7.69
CA ALA A 147 25.35 -17.75 8.67
C ALA A 147 25.84 -17.50 10.11
N PRO A 148 24.96 -17.04 11.00
CA PRO A 148 25.33 -16.95 12.42
C PRO A 148 25.64 -18.35 12.95
N ARG A 149 26.67 -18.46 13.77
CA ARG A 149 27.02 -19.75 14.36
C ARG A 149 25.94 -20.21 15.33
N THR A 150 25.46 -19.29 16.15
CA THR A 150 24.49 -19.57 17.21
C THR A 150 23.23 -18.75 17.00
N VAL A 151 22.10 -19.35 17.25
CA VAL A 151 20.79 -18.71 17.21
C VAL A 151 19.96 -19.14 18.41
N GLY A 152 19.12 -18.24 18.91
CA GLY A 152 18.27 -18.54 20.05
C GLY A 152 17.27 -17.43 20.34
N VAL A 153 16.25 -17.82 21.07
CA VAL A 153 15.11 -16.96 21.46
C VAL A 153 14.90 -17.10 22.96
N MET A 154 14.54 -15.99 23.60
CA MET A 154 14.14 -16.00 24.99
C MET A 154 12.97 -15.07 25.25
N ARG A 155 12.17 -15.40 26.26
CA ARG A 155 11.12 -14.56 26.82
C ARG A 155 11.09 -14.68 28.33
N TYR A 156 10.68 -13.63 29.01
CA TYR A 156 10.41 -13.68 30.44
C TYR A 156 8.95 -14.09 30.68
N VAL A 157 8.75 -15.02 31.56
CA VAL A 157 7.42 -15.49 31.97
C VAL A 157 7.16 -14.96 33.39
N GLU A 158 6.40 -13.88 33.48
CA GLU A 158 6.20 -13.13 34.72
C GLU A 158 5.57 -13.97 35.82
N GLU A 159 4.57 -14.80 35.51
CA GLU A 159 3.88 -15.65 36.48
C GLU A 159 4.83 -16.64 37.17
N ARG A 160 5.88 -17.03 36.45
CA ARG A 160 6.89 -18.00 36.96
C ARG A 160 8.18 -17.33 37.40
N ARG A 161 8.37 -16.05 37.07
CA ARG A 161 9.63 -15.32 37.29
C ARG A 161 10.83 -16.04 36.67
N GLU A 162 10.63 -16.58 35.47
CA GLU A 162 11.63 -17.40 34.77
C GLU A 162 11.80 -16.88 33.32
N ILE A 163 13.03 -17.03 32.83
CA ILE A 163 13.33 -16.91 31.41
C ILE A 163 13.12 -18.27 30.76
N HIS A 164 12.28 -18.32 29.73
CA HIS A 164 12.07 -19.49 28.91
C HIS A 164 12.56 -19.21 27.49
N GLY A 165 13.08 -20.24 26.82
CA GLY A 165 13.52 -20.11 25.44
C GLY A 165 14.32 -21.30 24.96
N TRP A 166 15.05 -21.08 23.88
CA TRP A 166 15.95 -22.08 23.32
C TRP A 166 17.15 -21.41 22.66
N ALA A 167 18.27 -22.13 22.57
CA ALA A 167 19.48 -21.73 21.87
C ALA A 167 20.21 -22.94 21.30
N ILE A 168 20.69 -22.83 20.07
CA ILE A 168 21.38 -23.89 19.33
C ILE A 168 22.60 -23.35 18.60
N ASP A 169 23.59 -24.21 18.39
CA ASP A 169 24.69 -23.98 17.43
C ASP A 169 24.33 -24.60 16.08
N LEU A 170 24.15 -23.79 15.03
CA LEU A 170 23.74 -24.24 13.71
C LEU A 170 24.76 -25.19 13.06
N ARG A 171 26.02 -25.18 13.51
CA ARG A 171 27.09 -26.10 13.02
C ARG A 171 27.17 -27.41 13.81
N ASN A 172 26.64 -27.41 15.03
CA ASN A 172 26.62 -28.60 15.88
C ASN A 172 25.32 -28.63 16.73
N LEU A 173 24.25 -29.07 16.12
CA LEU A 173 22.91 -29.14 16.73
C LEU A 173 22.81 -30.04 17.96
N GLN A 174 23.80 -30.93 18.18
CA GLN A 174 23.80 -31.86 19.28
C GLN A 174 24.57 -31.32 20.50
N ALA A 175 25.37 -30.28 20.34
CA ALA A 175 26.13 -29.70 21.44
C ALA A 175 25.28 -28.69 22.25
N PRO A 176 25.31 -28.74 23.58
CA PRO A 176 24.70 -27.71 24.39
C PRO A 176 25.42 -26.36 24.20
N VAL A 177 24.65 -25.28 24.19
CA VAL A 177 25.16 -23.93 23.99
C VAL A 177 25.37 -23.25 25.34
N THR A 178 26.59 -22.74 25.56
CA THR A 178 26.90 -21.92 26.75
C THR A 178 26.37 -20.51 26.56
N LEU A 179 25.69 -20.00 27.55
CA LEU A 179 25.11 -18.69 27.62
C LEU A 179 25.66 -17.90 28.79
N GLN A 180 25.74 -16.59 28.65
CA GLN A 180 26.05 -15.64 29.72
C GLN A 180 24.78 -14.91 30.14
N LEU A 181 24.36 -15.12 31.36
CA LEU A 181 23.27 -14.38 32.00
C LEU A 181 23.87 -13.22 32.79
N GLU A 182 23.36 -12.02 32.55
CA GLU A 182 23.66 -10.85 33.36
C GLU A 182 22.33 -10.33 33.94
N ALA A 183 22.20 -10.40 35.25
CA ALA A 183 21.00 -9.98 35.99
C ALA A 183 21.40 -9.33 37.31
N ASN A 184 20.77 -8.20 37.67
CA ASN A 184 21.02 -7.48 38.94
C ASN A 184 22.52 -7.22 39.23
N GLY A 185 23.31 -6.97 38.15
CA GLY A 185 24.76 -6.73 38.26
C GLY A 185 25.60 -8.00 38.37
N ALA A 186 25.02 -9.18 38.51
CA ALA A 186 25.73 -10.45 38.53
C ALA A 186 25.82 -11.05 37.14
N LYS A 187 26.97 -11.65 36.81
CA LYS A 187 27.21 -12.41 35.58
C LYS A 187 27.36 -13.87 35.90
N VAL A 188 26.55 -14.71 35.31
CA VAL A 188 26.54 -16.15 35.52
C VAL A 188 26.56 -16.87 34.17
N ALA A 189 27.48 -17.85 34.05
CA ALA A 189 27.43 -18.75 32.91
C ALA A 189 26.36 -19.83 33.14
N THR A 190 25.58 -20.10 32.12
CA THR A 190 24.56 -21.13 32.09
C THR A 190 24.60 -21.90 30.80
N THR A 191 23.84 -22.95 30.68
CA THR A 191 23.84 -23.79 29.46
C THR A 191 22.41 -24.07 29.04
N ALA A 192 22.15 -23.93 27.72
CA ALA A 192 20.90 -24.37 27.14
C ALA A 192 20.88 -25.89 27.06
N SER A 193 20.25 -26.55 28.03
CA SER A 193 20.26 -28.03 28.19
C SER A 193 18.89 -28.63 28.54
N ALA A 194 17.87 -27.82 28.72
CA ALA A 194 16.53 -28.27 29.00
C ALA A 194 15.81 -28.76 27.69
N PRO A 195 14.84 -29.67 27.82
CA PRO A 195 13.96 -30.02 26.71
C PRO A 195 13.16 -28.80 26.24
N HIS A 196 12.98 -28.68 24.91
CA HIS A 196 12.13 -27.64 24.34
C HIS A 196 11.17 -28.21 23.29
N PRO A 197 9.84 -28.05 23.45
CA PRO A 197 8.84 -28.70 22.60
C PRO A 197 8.98 -28.31 21.12
N LEU A 198 9.28 -27.03 20.83
CA LEU A 198 9.42 -26.54 19.47
C LEU A 198 10.65 -27.14 18.75
N LEU A 199 11.77 -27.32 19.46
CA LEU A 199 12.97 -27.98 18.90
C LEU A 199 12.70 -29.44 18.60
N SER A 200 11.97 -30.11 19.48
CA SER A 200 11.52 -31.49 19.27
C SER A 200 10.62 -31.62 18.07
N ALA A 201 9.63 -30.72 17.94
CA ALA A 201 8.71 -30.68 16.80
C ALA A 201 9.40 -30.33 15.48
N ALA A 202 10.55 -29.65 15.54
CA ALA A 202 11.41 -29.38 14.38
C ALA A 202 12.33 -30.53 14.00
N GLY A 203 12.32 -31.65 14.77
CA GLY A 203 13.23 -32.76 14.57
C GLY A 203 14.66 -32.47 15.05
N LEU A 204 14.84 -31.47 15.91
CA LEU A 204 16.13 -31.10 16.47
C LEU A 204 16.36 -31.78 17.84
N PRO A 205 17.62 -31.97 18.27
CA PRO A 205 17.92 -32.57 19.57
C PRO A 205 17.35 -31.72 20.72
N ALA A 206 16.20 -32.09 21.26
CA ALA A 206 15.45 -31.28 22.23
C ALA A 206 16.11 -31.24 23.60
N THR A 207 17.01 -32.18 23.92
CA THR A 207 17.64 -32.32 25.24
C THR A 207 18.80 -31.33 25.49
N HIS A 208 19.18 -30.55 24.46
CA HIS A 208 20.35 -29.69 24.53
C HIS A 208 20.12 -28.27 24.07
N GLY A 209 18.88 -27.84 23.92
CA GLY A 209 18.57 -26.52 23.34
C GLY A 209 17.67 -25.66 24.21
N GLY A 210 16.91 -26.21 25.13
CA GLY A 210 15.97 -25.46 25.96
C GLY A 210 16.64 -24.64 27.05
N ILE A 211 16.08 -23.46 27.30
CA ILE A 211 16.50 -22.52 28.35
C ILE A 211 15.36 -22.41 29.36
N ARG A 212 15.72 -22.61 30.66
CA ARG A 212 14.82 -22.28 31.74
C ARG A 212 15.66 -21.76 32.92
N ILE A 213 15.54 -20.47 33.19
CA ILE A 213 16.38 -19.78 34.18
C ILE A 213 15.49 -19.00 35.13
N SER A 214 15.57 -19.26 36.42
CA SER A 214 14.87 -18.47 37.44
C SER A 214 15.57 -17.11 37.63
N VAL A 215 14.79 -16.04 37.50
CA VAL A 215 15.24 -14.66 37.72
C VAL A 215 14.18 -13.95 38.59
N PRO A 216 14.23 -14.19 39.91
CA PRO A 216 13.29 -13.57 40.84
C PRO A 216 13.55 -12.05 40.91
N ASN A 217 12.47 -11.26 40.76
CA ASN A 217 12.48 -9.81 40.99
C ASN A 217 13.64 -9.06 40.30
N PRO A 218 13.77 -9.12 38.97
CA PRO A 218 14.81 -8.38 38.29
C PRO A 218 14.60 -6.87 38.52
N THR A 219 15.59 -6.20 39.08
CA THR A 219 15.59 -4.75 39.33
C THR A 219 16.26 -3.97 38.20
N ALA A 220 16.89 -4.69 37.26
CA ALA A 220 17.57 -4.16 36.10
C ALA A 220 17.34 -5.06 34.88
N ALA A 221 17.82 -4.61 33.74
CA ALA A 221 17.77 -5.42 32.51
C ALA A 221 18.43 -6.78 32.71
N VAL A 222 17.79 -7.82 32.25
CA VAL A 222 18.32 -9.17 32.22
C VAL A 222 18.82 -9.49 30.83
N HIS A 223 20.12 -9.63 30.67
CA HIS A 223 20.77 -9.97 29.43
C HIS A 223 21.05 -11.46 29.35
N VAL A 224 20.76 -12.08 28.23
CA VAL A 224 21.24 -13.42 27.90
C VAL A 224 21.98 -13.35 26.56
N ARG A 225 23.26 -13.74 26.60
CA ARG A 225 24.14 -13.66 25.43
C ARG A 225 24.84 -14.99 25.19
N PHE A 226 25.20 -15.21 23.94
CA PHE A 226 26.13 -16.27 23.57
C PHE A 226 27.55 -15.96 24.05
N ALA A 227 28.42 -16.95 24.01
CA ALA A 227 29.83 -16.79 24.43
C ALA A 227 30.61 -15.75 23.60
N ASP A 228 30.20 -15.50 22.36
CA ASP A 228 30.75 -14.48 21.47
C ASP A 228 30.22 -13.06 21.74
N GLY A 229 29.36 -12.91 22.75
CA GLY A 229 28.75 -11.63 23.12
C GLY A 229 27.48 -11.26 22.36
N THR A 230 27.07 -12.02 21.33
CA THR A 230 25.81 -11.77 20.64
C THR A 230 24.61 -12.09 21.53
N SER A 231 23.56 -11.28 21.45
CA SER A 231 22.36 -11.46 22.27
C SER A 231 21.39 -12.46 21.65
N LEU A 232 20.70 -13.24 22.48
CA LEU A 232 19.54 -14.01 22.03
C LEU A 232 18.42 -13.07 21.59
N GLN A 233 17.60 -13.52 20.65
CA GLN A 233 16.40 -12.78 20.28
C GLN A 233 15.44 -12.69 21.48
N GLY A 234 14.96 -11.49 21.80
CA GLY A 234 14.19 -11.22 23.01
C GLY A 234 15.04 -10.80 24.23
N SER A 235 16.37 -10.86 24.13
CA SER A 235 17.30 -10.28 25.13
C SER A 235 17.64 -8.85 24.74
N PRO A 236 17.70 -7.94 25.71
CA PRO A 236 17.43 -8.11 27.12
C PRO A 236 15.94 -8.12 27.44
N VAL A 237 15.60 -8.71 28.59
CA VAL A 237 14.29 -8.54 29.19
C VAL A 237 14.38 -7.50 30.28
N TYR A 238 13.47 -6.59 30.27
CA TYR A 238 13.18 -5.73 31.41
C TYR A 238 11.96 -6.32 32.11
N ALA A 239 12.10 -6.72 33.36
CA ALA A 239 10.96 -6.74 34.24
C ALA A 239 10.59 -5.27 34.47
N MET A 240 9.71 -4.75 33.67
CA MET A 240 9.02 -3.54 34.06
C MET A 240 8.12 -3.91 35.25
N PRO A 241 8.18 -3.20 36.40
CA PRO A 241 7.12 -3.30 37.36
C PRO A 241 5.79 -3.09 36.60
N ALA A 242 4.80 -3.92 36.87
CA ALA A 242 3.47 -3.75 36.28
C ALA A 242 3.16 -2.27 36.35
N LEU A 243 3.05 -1.62 35.17
CA LEU A 243 2.77 -0.18 35.09
C LEU A 243 1.33 -0.01 35.52
N VAL A 244 1.10 -0.14 36.84
CA VAL A 244 -0.12 0.32 37.43
C VAL A 244 -0.11 1.83 37.23
N PRO A 245 -1.05 2.40 36.46
CA PRO A 245 -1.15 3.84 36.38
C PRO A 245 -1.19 4.39 37.81
N PRO A 246 -0.44 5.44 38.14
CA PRO A 246 -0.55 6.04 39.45
C PRO A 246 -2.02 6.39 39.68
N PRO A 247 -2.54 6.24 40.90
CA PRO A 247 -3.90 6.59 41.19
C PRO A 247 -4.14 8.02 40.70
N ALA A 248 -5.22 8.22 39.96
CA ALA A 248 -5.54 9.47 39.30
C ALA A 248 -5.37 10.66 40.26
N ALA A 249 -4.27 11.35 40.16
CA ALA A 249 -4.16 12.67 40.76
C ALA A 249 -4.94 13.57 39.84
N GLY A 250 -6.20 13.84 40.20
CA GLY A 250 -7.09 14.69 39.43
C GLY A 250 -6.41 16.00 39.06
N GLY A 251 -6.15 16.19 37.77
CA GLY A 251 -5.50 17.39 37.32
C GLY A 251 -4.83 17.30 35.97
N GLY A 252 -5.56 17.08 34.88
CA GLY A 252 -5.17 17.60 33.58
C GLY A 252 -5.91 18.90 33.33
N GLY A 253 -5.29 20.02 33.48
CA GLY A 253 -5.88 21.33 33.17
C GLY A 253 -5.06 22.06 32.13
N LEU A 254 -5.65 23.09 31.50
CA LEU A 254 -4.96 23.92 30.49
C LEU A 254 -3.65 24.56 31.00
N GLU A 255 -3.47 24.62 32.31
CA GLU A 255 -2.28 25.21 32.96
C GLU A 255 -1.15 24.19 33.25
N GLN A 256 -1.44 22.88 33.17
CA GLN A 256 -0.43 21.85 33.43
C GLN A 256 0.58 21.77 32.29
N PRO A 257 1.87 21.59 32.61
CA PRO A 257 2.87 21.40 31.57
C PRO A 257 2.68 20.08 30.81
N VAL A 258 3.05 20.08 29.53
CA VAL A 258 3.00 18.92 28.63
C VAL A 258 4.41 18.36 28.44
N ASP A 259 4.54 17.04 28.43
CA ASP A 259 5.78 16.39 28.04
C ASP A 259 5.71 15.90 26.60
N VAL A 260 6.57 16.45 25.74
CA VAL A 260 6.75 15.97 24.36
C VAL A 260 7.78 14.84 24.36
N LEU A 261 7.32 13.63 24.12
CA LEU A 261 8.09 12.38 24.20
C LEU A 261 8.62 12.00 22.82
N ILE A 262 9.94 12.00 22.66
CA ILE A 262 10.61 11.73 21.38
C ILE A 262 11.45 10.45 21.53
N PRO A 263 10.95 9.29 21.02
CA PRO A 263 11.74 8.07 20.99
C PRO A 263 12.76 8.11 19.86
N VAL A 264 14.02 7.77 20.16
CA VAL A 264 15.13 7.84 19.21
C VAL A 264 15.87 6.51 19.20
N TYR A 265 16.09 5.96 18.00
CA TYR A 265 16.94 4.78 17.80
C TYR A 265 17.97 4.99 16.68
N ASP A 266 17.55 5.47 15.53
CA ASP A 266 18.39 5.70 14.34
C ASP A 266 17.97 7.00 13.63
N GLY A 267 18.78 7.51 12.69
CA GLY A 267 18.47 8.72 11.93
C GLY A 267 19.01 9.99 12.61
N LEU A 268 20.30 10.27 12.43
CA LEU A 268 20.97 11.44 13.03
C LEU A 268 20.39 12.77 12.55
N GLU A 269 20.25 12.93 11.24
CA GLU A 269 19.85 14.21 10.63
C GLU A 269 18.37 14.48 10.93
N GLU A 270 17.51 13.49 10.75
CA GLU A 270 16.07 13.55 10.99
C GLU A 270 15.78 13.85 12.47
N THR A 271 16.47 13.15 13.38
CA THR A 271 16.29 13.36 14.82
C THR A 271 16.70 14.78 15.24
N LEU A 272 17.80 15.28 14.71
CA LEU A 272 18.24 16.65 15.03
C LEU A 272 17.30 17.70 14.41
N GLU A 273 16.78 17.44 13.20
CA GLU A 273 15.78 18.30 12.58
C GLU A 273 14.47 18.35 13.40
N CYS A 274 13.99 17.21 13.85
CA CYS A 274 12.82 17.11 14.71
C CYS A 274 13.02 17.91 16.01
N ILE A 275 14.09 17.65 16.73
CA ILE A 275 14.37 18.35 18.00
C ILE A 275 14.53 19.86 17.78
N ASN A 276 15.26 20.29 16.75
CA ASN A 276 15.47 21.70 16.45
C ASN A 276 14.15 22.39 16.10
N SER A 277 13.31 21.78 15.26
CA SER A 277 12.00 22.33 14.92
C SER A 277 11.11 22.52 16.15
N ALA A 278 11.11 21.54 17.07
CA ALA A 278 10.36 21.61 18.31
C ALA A 278 10.91 22.69 19.26
N LEU A 279 12.24 22.88 19.30
CA LEU A 279 12.88 23.94 20.09
C LEU A 279 12.59 25.34 19.54
N GLU A 280 12.55 25.48 18.21
CA GLU A 280 12.17 26.74 17.57
C GLU A 280 10.70 27.07 17.81
N ALA A 281 9.80 26.08 17.62
CA ALA A 281 8.39 26.21 17.86
C ALA A 281 8.05 26.51 19.34
N ARG A 282 8.91 26.09 20.28
CA ARG A 282 8.70 26.35 21.71
C ARG A 282 8.46 27.83 22.04
N LYS A 283 9.12 28.73 21.32
CA LYS A 283 8.98 30.19 21.50
C LYS A 283 7.61 30.72 21.12
N LEU A 284 6.89 29.99 20.28
CA LEU A 284 5.59 30.37 19.74
C LEU A 284 4.43 29.72 20.49
N ASN A 285 4.68 28.70 21.30
CA ASN A 285 3.70 28.01 22.10
C ASN A 285 3.62 28.60 23.50
N ARG A 286 2.39 28.86 23.97
CA ARG A 286 2.10 29.33 25.33
C ARG A 286 2.06 28.17 26.34
N THR A 287 1.68 26.98 25.87
CA THR A 287 1.64 25.76 26.68
C THR A 287 3.04 25.46 27.22
N PRO A 288 3.24 25.46 28.55
CA PRO A 288 4.51 25.05 29.14
C PRO A 288 4.82 23.59 28.78
N HIS A 289 5.95 23.35 28.19
CA HIS A 289 6.33 21.99 27.80
C HIS A 289 7.83 21.76 27.84
N ARG A 290 8.22 20.52 28.00
CA ARG A 290 9.60 20.08 27.85
C ARG A 290 9.72 18.99 26.79
N LEU A 291 10.85 18.94 26.12
CA LEU A 291 11.18 17.87 25.21
C LEU A 291 11.91 16.78 26.00
N VAL A 292 11.34 15.59 26.07
CA VAL A 292 11.93 14.43 26.72
C VAL A 292 12.31 13.44 25.64
N VAL A 293 13.61 13.32 25.40
CA VAL A 293 14.19 12.47 24.35
C VAL A 293 14.64 11.16 24.97
N PHE A 294 14.16 10.06 24.41
CA PHE A 294 14.50 8.70 24.83
C PHE A 294 15.44 8.06 23.80
N ASP A 295 16.74 8.04 24.11
CA ASP A 295 17.73 7.31 23.34
C ASP A 295 17.59 5.81 23.64
N ASP A 296 16.96 5.07 22.73
CA ASP A 296 16.69 3.63 22.88
C ASP A 296 17.92 2.78 22.48
N ALA A 297 19.05 3.08 23.09
CA ALA A 297 20.36 2.48 22.81
C ALA A 297 20.72 2.58 21.31
N SER A 298 20.71 3.79 20.79
CA SER A 298 21.06 4.07 19.40
C SER A 298 22.38 3.40 18.98
N PRO A 299 22.41 2.72 17.83
CA PRO A 299 23.63 2.16 17.28
C PRO A 299 24.58 3.22 16.69
N GLN A 300 24.14 4.50 16.62
CA GLN A 300 24.92 5.61 16.07
C GLN A 300 25.60 6.44 17.18
N PRO A 301 26.91 6.28 17.43
CA PRO A 301 27.60 7.05 18.47
C PRO A 301 27.56 8.57 18.28
N LYS A 302 27.49 9.03 17.02
CA LYS A 302 27.36 10.46 16.68
C LYS A 302 26.02 11.02 17.16
N LEU A 303 24.93 10.27 17.00
CA LEU A 303 23.61 10.65 17.46
C LEU A 303 23.56 10.75 18.99
N THR A 304 23.96 9.71 19.70
CA THR A 304 24.04 9.71 21.16
C THR A 304 24.90 10.86 21.70
N LYS A 305 26.03 11.17 21.05
CA LYS A 305 26.88 12.32 21.41
C LYS A 305 26.15 13.65 21.22
N ALA A 306 25.45 13.84 20.09
CA ALA A 306 24.69 15.05 19.81
C ALA A 306 23.55 15.28 20.84
N LEU A 307 22.83 14.20 21.20
CA LEU A 307 21.78 14.25 22.22
C LEU A 307 22.34 14.64 23.60
N LYS A 308 23.50 14.09 24.00
CA LYS A 308 24.18 14.46 25.25
C LYS A 308 24.57 15.94 25.27
N VAL A 309 25.03 16.49 24.14
CA VAL A 309 25.37 17.92 24.02
C VAL A 309 24.12 18.78 24.18
N LEU A 310 22.99 18.40 23.60
CA LEU A 310 21.73 19.14 23.72
C LEU A 310 21.22 19.09 25.17
N ALA A 311 21.32 17.94 25.84
CA ALA A 311 20.95 17.78 27.24
C ALA A 311 21.86 18.62 28.18
N ALA A 312 23.16 18.61 27.97
CA ALA A 312 24.10 19.42 28.73
C ALA A 312 23.85 20.94 28.61
N LYS A 313 23.28 21.37 27.46
CA LYS A 313 22.82 22.76 27.22
C LYS A 313 21.42 23.05 27.79
N GLY A 314 20.79 22.10 28.49
CA GLY A 314 19.43 22.25 29.01
C GLY A 314 18.34 22.41 27.95
N LYS A 315 18.61 22.02 26.70
CA LYS A 315 17.63 22.12 25.60
C LYS A 315 16.61 21.00 25.64
N ILE A 316 17.01 19.80 26.04
CA ILE A 316 16.19 18.61 26.15
C ILE A 316 16.41 17.92 27.50
N THR A 317 15.47 17.11 27.95
CA THR A 317 15.67 16.10 28.98
C THR A 317 16.03 14.79 28.28
N LEU A 318 17.25 14.28 28.45
CA LEU A 318 17.69 13.03 27.81
C LEU A 318 17.55 11.87 28.79
N VAL A 319 16.85 10.83 28.37
CA VAL A 319 16.76 9.53 29.05
C VAL A 319 17.38 8.50 28.14
N GLN A 320 18.36 7.74 28.63
CA GLN A 320 19.00 6.70 27.85
C GLN A 320 18.56 5.32 28.33
N ASN A 321 18.15 4.49 27.41
CA ASN A 321 17.97 3.06 27.65
C ASN A 321 19.34 2.38 27.56
N ALA A 322 19.58 1.43 28.44
CA ALA A 322 20.85 0.69 28.43
C ALA A 322 20.95 -0.24 27.22
N VAL A 323 19.82 -0.55 26.59
CA VAL A 323 19.65 -1.44 25.44
C VAL A 323 18.40 -1.05 24.68
N ASN A 324 18.28 -1.49 23.43
CA ASN A 324 17.09 -1.27 22.61
C ASN A 324 15.89 -2.02 23.19
N LEU A 325 14.92 -1.26 23.69
CA LEU A 325 13.65 -1.76 24.23
C LEU A 325 12.58 -1.94 23.15
N GLY A 326 12.75 -1.28 22.02
CA GLY A 326 11.73 -1.09 21.00
C GLY A 326 10.71 0.00 21.36
N PHE A 327 9.91 0.40 20.38
CA PHE A 327 9.02 1.56 20.49
C PHE A 327 8.06 1.46 21.69
N ILE A 328 7.31 0.36 21.79
CA ILE A 328 6.25 0.18 22.81
C ILE A 328 6.79 0.36 24.23
N ARG A 329 7.86 -0.36 24.58
CA ARG A 329 8.44 -0.30 25.95
C ARG A 329 9.08 1.04 26.23
N THR A 330 9.74 1.62 25.24
CA THR A 330 10.33 2.96 25.36
C THR A 330 9.25 3.99 25.62
N MET A 331 8.10 3.93 24.89
CA MET A 331 6.98 4.85 25.08
C MET A 331 6.25 4.60 26.42
N ASN A 332 6.06 3.36 26.84
CA ASN A 332 5.52 3.04 28.17
C ASN A 332 6.36 3.63 29.29
N ARG A 333 7.68 3.44 29.19
CA ARG A 333 8.63 4.07 30.12
C ARG A 333 8.54 5.59 30.10
N ALA A 334 8.42 6.19 28.91
CA ALA A 334 8.31 7.63 28.75
C ALA A 334 7.03 8.19 29.41
N MET A 335 5.90 7.54 29.18
CA MET A 335 4.64 7.92 29.80
C MET A 335 4.63 7.75 31.32
N ALA A 336 5.30 6.70 31.82
CA ALA A 336 5.45 6.46 33.26
C ALA A 336 6.34 7.51 33.95
N LEU A 337 7.34 8.05 33.26
CA LEU A 337 8.21 9.13 33.75
C LEU A 337 7.57 10.52 33.63
N SER A 338 6.36 10.62 33.10
CA SER A 338 5.60 11.84 32.91
C SER A 338 4.27 11.82 33.73
N PRO A 339 4.30 11.50 35.04
CA PRO A 339 3.09 11.43 35.83
C PRO A 339 2.40 12.80 35.90
N ASN A 340 1.08 12.81 36.00
CA ASN A 340 0.27 14.02 36.16
C ASN A 340 0.38 15.06 35.03
N LYS A 341 0.86 14.66 33.84
CA LYS A 341 0.98 15.52 32.67
C LYS A 341 0.35 14.89 31.45
N ASP A 342 -0.22 15.71 30.61
CA ASP A 342 -0.51 15.32 29.24
C ASP A 342 0.79 15.02 28.51
N VAL A 343 0.74 14.15 27.53
CA VAL A 343 1.90 13.78 26.73
C VAL A 343 1.63 13.97 25.25
N VAL A 344 2.66 14.26 24.51
CA VAL A 344 2.63 14.17 23.04
C VAL A 344 3.67 13.17 22.61
N TRP A 345 3.26 12.13 21.92
CA TRP A 345 4.19 11.30 21.18
C TRP A 345 4.61 12.08 19.94
N LEU A 346 5.90 12.18 19.70
CA LEU A 346 6.45 12.85 18.53
C LEU A 346 7.58 11.99 17.97
N ASN A 347 7.37 11.39 16.81
CA ASN A 347 8.40 10.59 16.16
C ASN A 347 9.62 11.43 15.83
N ALA A 348 10.81 10.83 15.93
CA ALA A 348 12.11 11.49 15.71
C ALA A 348 12.34 11.91 14.24
N ASP A 349 11.51 11.50 13.33
CA ASP A 349 11.52 11.82 11.89
C ASP A 349 10.38 12.76 11.48
N THR A 350 9.90 13.57 12.43
CA THR A 350 8.87 14.59 12.22
C THR A 350 9.45 16.00 12.27
N ARG A 351 8.71 16.96 11.75
CA ARG A 351 9.02 18.40 11.87
C ARG A 351 7.75 19.18 12.18
N VAL A 352 7.77 19.92 13.26
CA VAL A 352 6.67 20.77 13.73
C VAL A 352 6.91 22.25 13.40
N HIS A 353 5.83 23.06 13.36
CA HIS A 353 5.93 24.50 13.09
C HIS A 353 4.91 25.29 13.93
N GLY A 354 5.19 26.57 14.16
CA GLY A 354 4.26 27.51 14.75
C GLY A 354 3.79 27.15 16.16
N ALA A 355 2.60 27.58 16.52
CA ALA A 355 1.95 27.25 17.79
C ALA A 355 1.21 25.90 17.71
N TRP A 356 1.88 24.86 17.21
CA TRP A 356 1.28 23.55 16.95
C TRP A 356 0.72 22.88 18.21
N LEU A 357 1.47 22.96 19.31
CA LEU A 357 1.10 22.31 20.58
C LEU A 357 -0.13 22.98 21.21
N ASP A 358 -0.19 24.31 21.17
CA ASP A 358 -1.34 25.06 21.69
C ASP A 358 -2.62 24.69 20.94
N ARG A 359 -2.54 24.55 19.61
CA ARG A 359 -3.68 24.18 18.76
C ARG A 359 -4.13 22.74 19.02
N LEU A 360 -3.21 21.77 19.14
CA LEU A 360 -3.55 20.40 19.52
C LEU A 360 -4.22 20.36 20.90
N ARG A 361 -3.65 21.07 21.88
CA ARG A 361 -4.20 21.14 23.22
C ARG A 361 -5.59 21.77 23.25
N GLN A 362 -5.80 22.83 22.48
CA GLN A 362 -7.12 23.46 22.36
C GLN A 362 -8.17 22.47 21.87
N VAL A 363 -7.84 21.65 20.86
CA VAL A 363 -8.73 20.58 20.40
C VAL A 363 -8.95 19.53 21.49
N ALA A 364 -7.89 19.08 22.17
CA ALA A 364 -7.99 18.08 23.23
C ALA A 364 -8.93 18.51 24.38
N TYR A 365 -8.95 19.78 24.71
CA TYR A 365 -9.77 20.35 25.79
C TYR A 365 -11.07 21.01 25.29
N SER A 366 -11.45 20.82 24.03
CA SER A 366 -12.75 21.29 23.52
C SER A 366 -13.94 20.47 24.04
N ALA A 367 -13.67 19.24 24.54
CA ALA A 367 -14.63 18.41 25.26
C ALA A 367 -13.90 17.47 26.25
N ASP A 368 -14.61 17.06 27.30
CA ASP A 368 -14.02 16.22 28.36
C ASP A 368 -13.70 14.80 27.89
N ASP A 369 -14.49 14.27 26.99
CA ASP A 369 -14.40 12.90 26.48
C ASP A 369 -13.39 12.69 25.33
N ILE A 370 -12.57 13.69 25.01
CA ILE A 370 -11.49 13.56 24.01
C ILE A 370 -10.24 12.97 24.68
N ALA A 371 -9.79 11.81 24.21
CA ALA A 371 -8.58 11.15 24.68
C ALA A 371 -7.34 11.66 23.98
N SER A 372 -7.39 11.77 22.64
CA SER A 372 -6.22 12.11 21.84
C SER A 372 -6.54 12.97 20.63
N VAL A 373 -5.48 13.63 20.10
CA VAL A 373 -5.58 14.51 18.94
C VAL A 373 -4.41 14.27 17.99
N THR A 374 -4.72 14.11 16.69
CA THR A 374 -3.75 13.88 15.61
C THR A 374 -3.82 15.02 14.59
N PRO A 375 -2.70 15.67 14.21
CA PRO A 375 -2.65 16.70 13.17
C PRO A 375 -2.70 16.15 11.75
N PHE A 376 -2.88 17.02 10.75
CA PHE A 376 -2.56 16.71 9.35
C PHE A 376 -1.07 16.48 9.15
N THR A 377 -0.75 15.65 8.15
CA THR A 377 0.62 15.33 7.77
C THR A 377 0.69 14.89 6.29
N ASN A 378 1.88 14.87 5.71
CA ASN A 378 2.11 14.25 4.40
C ASN A 378 2.13 12.71 4.43
N ASN A 379 2.24 12.09 5.63
CA ASN A 379 2.36 10.64 5.80
C ASN A 379 1.80 10.22 7.16
N GLY A 380 0.51 9.91 7.27
CA GLY A 380 -0.16 9.59 8.55
C GLY A 380 -1.58 9.02 8.38
N GLU A 381 -1.74 8.01 7.57
CA GLU A 381 -2.99 7.25 7.39
C GLU A 381 -4.23 8.13 7.13
N LEU A 382 -5.21 8.12 8.03
CA LEU A 382 -6.45 8.91 7.90
C LEU A 382 -6.17 10.41 7.79
N MET A 383 -5.17 10.90 8.56
CA MET A 383 -4.81 12.32 8.60
C MET A 383 -3.79 12.72 7.53
N SER A 384 -3.54 11.86 6.53
CA SER A 384 -2.73 12.20 5.36
C SER A 384 -3.38 13.30 4.52
N PHE A 385 -2.54 14.21 4.05
CA PHE A 385 -2.86 15.32 3.16
C PHE A 385 -1.90 15.30 1.95
N PRO A 386 -2.35 15.52 0.73
CA PRO A 386 -3.68 15.97 0.29
C PRO A 386 -4.74 14.87 0.19
N GLN A 387 -4.37 13.62 0.25
CA GLN A 387 -5.26 12.47 0.10
C GLN A 387 -5.14 11.53 1.32
N SER A 388 -6.27 11.04 1.82
CA SER A 388 -6.30 10.05 2.90
C SER A 388 -5.56 8.79 2.50
N GLN A 389 -4.76 8.24 3.41
CA GLN A 389 -3.99 7.00 3.26
C GLN A 389 -2.91 7.02 2.15
N VAL A 390 -2.66 8.16 1.54
CA VAL A 390 -1.58 8.33 0.56
C VAL A 390 -0.38 8.99 1.23
N CYS A 391 0.79 8.36 1.08
CA CYS A 391 2.05 8.89 1.58
C CYS A 391 2.71 9.74 0.50
N HIS A 392 3.15 10.92 0.88
CA HIS A 392 3.92 11.83 0.03
C HIS A 392 5.26 12.13 0.67
N ASP A 393 6.23 12.53 -0.15
CA ASP A 393 7.54 12.94 0.33
C ASP A 393 7.45 14.10 1.33
N MET A 394 8.40 14.15 2.24
CA MET A 394 8.46 15.19 3.25
C MET A 394 8.73 16.57 2.60
N PRO A 395 7.86 17.56 2.79
CA PRO A 395 8.06 18.90 2.26
C PRO A 395 9.31 19.56 2.87
N SER A 396 9.93 20.49 2.15
CA SER A 396 11.01 21.31 2.72
C SER A 396 10.53 22.10 3.94
N ALA A 397 11.45 22.55 4.80
CA ALA A 397 11.10 23.27 6.02
C ALA A 397 10.27 24.55 5.72
N LYS A 398 10.61 25.28 4.65
CA LYS A 398 9.86 26.47 4.21
C LYS A 398 8.44 26.09 3.77
N ALA A 399 8.32 25.06 2.95
CA ALA A 399 7.03 24.64 2.42
C ALA A 399 6.13 24.06 3.51
N GLN A 400 6.68 23.35 4.49
CA GLN A 400 5.92 22.86 5.65
C GLN A 400 5.44 24.04 6.51
N ALA A 401 6.28 25.05 6.73
CA ALA A 401 5.88 26.23 7.47
C ALA A 401 4.72 26.99 6.78
N GLU A 402 4.78 27.12 5.44
CA GLU A 402 3.67 27.67 4.66
C GLU A 402 2.38 26.82 4.79
N LEU A 403 2.51 25.49 4.71
CA LEU A 403 1.35 24.58 4.86
C LEU A 403 0.72 24.68 6.25
N ASP A 404 1.52 24.72 7.31
CA ASP A 404 1.02 24.83 8.68
C ASP A 404 0.35 26.21 8.91
N GLU A 405 0.92 27.26 8.35
CA GLU A 405 0.33 28.60 8.44
C GLU A 405 -1.00 28.68 7.67
N LEU A 406 -1.09 28.08 6.48
CA LEU A 406 -2.36 27.97 5.76
C LEU A 406 -3.40 27.14 6.50
N ALA A 407 -2.99 26.00 7.09
CA ALA A 407 -3.87 25.18 7.91
C ALA A 407 -4.41 25.96 9.12
N ARG A 408 -3.56 26.77 9.75
CA ARG A 408 -3.94 27.67 10.84
C ARG A 408 -4.93 28.74 10.39
N GLN A 409 -4.74 29.33 9.21
CA GLN A 409 -5.60 30.39 8.66
C GLN A 409 -6.97 29.85 8.25
N VAL A 410 -6.99 28.70 7.55
CA VAL A 410 -8.21 27.99 7.18
C VAL A 410 -9.00 27.59 8.43
N ASN A 411 -8.28 27.16 9.47
CA ASN A 411 -8.83 26.77 10.76
C ASN A 411 -10.06 25.86 10.65
N SER A 412 -9.98 24.85 9.79
CA SER A 412 -11.04 23.84 9.67
C SER A 412 -11.37 23.23 11.03
N PRO A 413 -12.64 22.97 11.33
CA PRO A 413 -13.05 22.44 12.62
C PRO A 413 -12.43 21.05 12.84
N PRO A 414 -12.10 20.69 14.09
CA PRO A 414 -11.67 19.35 14.42
C PRO A 414 -12.80 18.35 14.19
N MET A 415 -12.46 17.12 13.81
CA MET A 415 -13.42 16.06 13.58
C MET A 415 -13.02 14.79 14.29
N GLU A 416 -14.03 13.99 14.67
CA GLU A 416 -13.78 12.67 15.24
C GLU A 416 -13.18 11.75 14.18
N ILE A 417 -12.15 10.99 14.58
CA ILE A 417 -11.47 9.96 13.77
C ILE A 417 -11.54 8.61 14.47
N GLU A 418 -11.44 7.50 13.72
CA GLU A 418 -11.55 6.17 14.31
C GLU A 418 -10.37 5.84 15.23
N THR A 419 -9.17 6.20 14.84
CA THR A 419 -7.93 6.02 15.61
C THR A 419 -6.99 7.18 15.39
N GLY A 420 -6.20 7.54 16.38
CA GLY A 420 -5.07 8.45 16.23
C GLY A 420 -3.90 7.78 15.52
N CYS A 421 -2.89 8.55 15.12
CA CYS A 421 -1.68 8.05 14.49
C CYS A 421 -0.45 8.47 15.30
N GLY A 422 0.43 7.51 15.56
CA GLY A 422 1.52 7.63 16.52
C GLY A 422 2.68 8.56 16.12
N PHE A 423 2.72 9.07 14.86
CA PHE A 423 3.79 10.00 14.44
C PHE A 423 3.77 11.31 15.22
N CYS A 424 2.57 11.82 15.53
CA CYS A 424 2.32 12.98 16.40
C CYS A 424 0.94 12.81 17.03
N LEU A 425 0.91 12.43 18.31
CA LEU A 425 -0.31 12.12 19.02
C LEU A 425 -0.34 12.81 20.38
N TYR A 426 -1.19 13.82 20.52
CA TYR A 426 -1.48 14.44 21.82
C TYR A 426 -2.41 13.53 22.62
N ILE A 427 -2.10 13.23 23.87
CA ILE A 427 -2.88 12.34 24.74
C ILE A 427 -3.11 13.03 26.08
N LYS A 428 -4.37 13.12 26.50
CA LYS A 428 -4.71 13.59 27.84
C LYS A 428 -4.26 12.59 28.91
N ARG A 429 -3.74 13.12 30.00
CA ARG A 429 -3.38 12.31 31.16
C ARG A 429 -4.58 11.55 31.73
N ALA A 430 -5.75 12.18 31.79
CA ALA A 430 -6.96 11.52 32.27
C ALA A 430 -7.30 10.24 31.47
N ALA A 431 -7.14 10.28 30.16
CA ALA A 431 -7.35 9.11 29.33
C ALA A 431 -6.26 8.04 29.57
N LEU A 432 -4.98 8.44 29.73
CA LEU A 432 -3.91 7.49 30.07
C LEU A 432 -4.12 6.82 31.42
N ASP A 433 -4.60 7.57 32.41
CA ASP A 433 -4.84 7.05 33.77
C ASP A 433 -5.99 6.02 33.78
N GLU A 434 -6.99 6.20 32.92
CA GLU A 434 -8.13 5.29 32.82
C GLU A 434 -7.86 4.09 31.91
N VAL A 435 -7.28 4.33 30.73
CA VAL A 435 -7.05 3.29 29.69
C VAL A 435 -5.78 2.47 29.95
N GLY A 436 -4.81 3.07 30.64
CA GLY A 436 -3.47 2.49 30.86
C GLY A 436 -2.54 2.72 29.67
N TYR A 437 -1.42 2.01 29.73
CA TYR A 437 -0.33 2.14 28.74
C TYR A 437 -0.52 1.20 27.53
N LEU A 438 0.48 1.20 26.62
CA LEU A 438 0.51 0.33 25.45
C LEU A 438 0.69 -1.15 25.85
N ASP A 439 0.08 -2.06 25.13
CA ASP A 439 0.21 -3.50 25.36
C ASP A 439 1.58 -4.02 24.87
N GLU A 440 2.52 -4.12 25.78
CA GLU A 440 3.86 -4.66 25.49
C GLU A 440 3.96 -6.18 25.55
N VAL A 441 2.92 -6.84 26.05
CA VAL A 441 2.89 -8.30 26.24
C VAL A 441 2.53 -9.01 24.95
N HIS A 442 1.49 -8.51 24.27
CA HIS A 442 0.94 -9.17 23.10
C HIS A 442 1.34 -8.50 21.77
N LEU A 443 1.58 -7.17 21.78
CA LEU A 443 2.04 -6.44 20.61
C LEU A 443 3.55 -6.30 20.65
N SER A 444 4.26 -7.06 19.79
CA SER A 444 5.70 -7.05 19.80
C SER A 444 6.28 -5.91 18.96
N ARG A 445 7.23 -5.15 19.55
CA ARG A 445 8.17 -4.21 18.92
C ARG A 445 7.60 -3.07 18.04
N GLY A 446 6.28 -2.84 18.01
CA GLY A 446 5.66 -1.74 17.26
C GLY A 446 4.73 -2.17 16.12
N TYR A 447 3.92 -1.22 15.64
CA TYR A 447 2.80 -1.28 14.71
C TYR A 447 1.50 -1.84 15.28
N GLY A 448 0.50 -0.99 15.38
CA GLY A 448 -0.83 -1.30 15.88
C GLY A 448 -1.00 -1.08 17.38
N GLU A 449 0.05 -0.66 18.10
CA GLU A 449 -0.01 -0.30 19.51
C GLU A 449 -0.86 0.94 19.78
N GLU A 450 -0.73 1.95 18.93
CA GLU A 450 -1.59 3.14 18.99
C GLU A 450 -3.03 2.80 18.62
N THR A 451 -3.22 1.90 17.67
CA THR A 451 -4.55 1.41 17.27
C THR A 451 -5.22 0.66 18.43
N ASP A 452 -4.50 -0.26 19.09
CA ASP A 452 -4.99 -0.96 20.29
C ASP A 452 -5.36 0.03 21.40
N TRP A 453 -4.47 0.98 21.67
CA TRP A 453 -4.73 1.97 22.71
C TRP A 453 -5.96 2.83 22.39
N CYS A 454 -6.09 3.28 21.15
CA CYS A 454 -7.25 4.05 20.71
C CYS A 454 -8.55 3.23 20.82
N LEU A 455 -8.53 1.96 20.44
CA LEU A 455 -9.72 1.10 20.52
C LEU A 455 -10.11 0.80 21.97
N ARG A 456 -9.14 0.58 22.88
CA ARG A 456 -9.42 0.49 24.33
C ARG A 456 -10.00 1.79 24.87
N ALA A 457 -9.45 2.94 24.49
CA ALA A 457 -9.99 4.22 24.89
C ALA A 457 -11.46 4.38 24.45
N ARG A 458 -11.80 3.97 23.22
CA ARG A 458 -13.20 3.98 22.74
C ARG A 458 -14.12 3.07 23.58
N GLU A 459 -13.64 1.91 24.01
CA GLU A 459 -14.42 1.02 24.90
C GLU A 459 -14.71 1.67 26.25
N HIS A 460 -13.87 2.60 26.70
CA HIS A 460 -14.08 3.44 27.89
C HIS A 460 -14.89 4.72 27.61
N GLY A 461 -15.39 4.91 26.38
CA GLY A 461 -16.21 6.09 26.03
C GLY A 461 -15.41 7.30 25.57
N TRP A 462 -14.09 7.20 25.42
CA TRP A 462 -13.25 8.25 24.90
C TRP A 462 -13.32 8.37 23.37
N ARG A 463 -13.10 9.58 22.85
CA ARG A 463 -13.02 9.89 21.42
C ARG A 463 -11.62 10.33 21.01
N HIS A 464 -11.31 10.15 19.74
CA HIS A 464 -10.09 10.63 19.10
C HIS A 464 -10.44 11.70 18.08
N MET A 465 -9.64 12.78 18.02
CA MET A 465 -9.91 13.90 17.14
C MET A 465 -8.78 14.11 16.13
N GLY A 466 -9.16 14.44 14.91
CA GLY A 466 -8.26 15.02 13.91
C GLY A 466 -8.23 16.54 14.06
N ALA A 467 -7.05 17.15 14.02
CA ALA A 467 -6.83 18.60 14.06
C ALA A 467 -6.29 19.09 12.70
N PRO A 468 -7.15 19.36 11.71
CA PRO A 468 -6.74 19.78 10.38
C PRO A 468 -6.15 21.20 10.33
N ASN A 469 -6.26 21.94 11.40
CA ASN A 469 -5.66 23.27 11.58
C ASN A 469 -4.19 23.24 12.03
N VAL A 470 -3.59 22.04 12.12
CA VAL A 470 -2.17 21.81 12.41
C VAL A 470 -1.59 20.90 11.35
N PHE A 471 -0.44 21.26 10.79
CA PHE A 471 0.30 20.42 9.85
C PHE A 471 1.68 20.04 10.39
N VAL A 472 1.93 18.77 10.61
CA VAL A 472 3.21 18.23 11.06
C VAL A 472 3.79 17.36 9.95
N ALA A 473 4.97 17.71 9.44
CA ALA A 473 5.64 16.91 8.42
C ALA A 473 6.23 15.63 9.02
N HIS A 474 6.18 14.53 8.27
CA HIS A 474 6.62 13.21 8.72
C HIS A 474 7.31 12.46 7.58
N GLN A 475 8.56 12.07 7.78
CA GLN A 475 9.35 11.34 6.79
C GLN A 475 8.81 9.92 6.60
N GLY A 476 8.67 9.19 7.68
CA GLY A 476 8.20 7.81 7.69
C GLY A 476 9.13 6.80 7.01
N GLY A 477 9.08 5.56 7.46
CA GLY A 477 9.74 4.45 6.76
C GLY A 477 11.23 4.24 7.06
N ILE A 478 11.89 5.11 7.82
CA ILE A 478 13.34 5.04 8.08
C ILE A 478 13.71 3.86 8.98
N SER A 479 12.85 3.49 9.93
CA SER A 479 13.24 2.58 11.02
C SER A 479 13.05 1.09 10.75
N PHE A 480 12.27 0.64 9.74
CA PHE A 480 11.86 -0.77 9.65
C PHE A 480 11.58 -1.27 8.22
N GLY A 481 12.57 -1.61 7.45
CA GLY A 481 12.43 -2.16 6.09
C GLY A 481 11.45 -3.37 5.94
N ALA A 482 11.88 -4.46 5.32
CA ALA A 482 11.05 -5.66 5.07
C ALA A 482 10.43 -6.31 6.34
N GLU A 483 11.03 -6.10 7.51
CA GLU A 483 10.49 -6.57 8.80
C GLU A 483 9.14 -5.93 9.16
N LYS A 484 8.88 -4.69 8.72
CA LYS A 484 7.63 -3.97 8.96
C LYS A 484 6.41 -4.80 8.57
N ILE A 485 6.43 -5.40 7.38
CA ILE A 485 5.30 -6.15 6.84
C ILE A 485 4.93 -7.33 7.73
N MET A 486 5.93 -8.02 8.28
CA MET A 486 5.71 -9.19 9.12
C MET A 486 5.13 -8.83 10.49
N ARG A 487 5.63 -7.75 11.10
CA ARG A 487 5.13 -7.26 12.39
C ARG A 487 3.70 -6.74 12.27
N VAL A 488 3.43 -5.92 11.26
CA VAL A 488 2.08 -5.41 10.98
C VAL A 488 1.08 -6.56 10.81
N ALA A 489 1.44 -7.63 10.09
CA ALA A 489 0.53 -8.75 9.90
C ALA A 489 0.21 -9.49 11.21
N HIS A 490 1.25 -9.72 12.03
CA HIS A 490 1.08 -10.38 13.34
C HIS A 490 0.18 -9.55 14.27
N ASN A 491 0.52 -8.29 14.48
CA ASN A 491 -0.22 -7.41 15.39
C ASN A 491 -1.66 -7.16 14.89
N ASN A 492 -1.87 -6.99 13.59
CA ASN A 492 -3.22 -6.89 13.03
C ASN A 492 -4.09 -8.15 13.24
N ALA A 493 -3.47 -9.33 13.39
CA ALA A 493 -4.23 -10.53 13.75
C ALA A 493 -4.76 -10.47 15.18
N ILE A 494 -3.93 -9.99 16.09
CA ILE A 494 -4.31 -9.78 17.49
C ILE A 494 -5.43 -8.76 17.57
N LEU A 495 -5.28 -7.63 16.87
CA LEU A 495 -6.29 -6.56 16.85
C LEU A 495 -7.64 -7.05 16.30
N ARG A 496 -7.64 -7.80 15.18
CA ARG A 496 -8.88 -8.36 14.62
C ARG A 496 -9.58 -9.33 15.56
N LYS A 497 -8.82 -10.09 16.36
CA LYS A 497 -9.38 -10.99 17.35
C LYS A 497 -10.00 -10.23 18.54
N ARG A 498 -9.35 -9.15 18.98
CA ARG A 498 -9.82 -8.31 20.09
C ARG A 498 -11.02 -7.45 19.68
N TYR A 499 -10.95 -6.87 18.50
CA TYR A 499 -11.90 -5.86 18.00
C TYR A 499 -12.47 -6.29 16.64
N PRO A 500 -13.37 -7.26 16.59
CA PRO A 500 -13.88 -7.83 15.34
C PRO A 500 -14.50 -6.79 14.39
N ASP A 501 -15.17 -5.77 14.95
CA ASP A 501 -15.88 -4.75 14.19
C ASP A 501 -15.02 -3.54 13.82
N ALA A 502 -13.80 -3.41 14.36
CA ALA A 502 -12.96 -2.23 14.16
C ALA A 502 -12.62 -2.02 12.68
N SER A 503 -12.29 -3.10 11.95
CA SER A 503 -11.99 -3.01 10.52
C SER A 503 -13.19 -2.54 9.70
N ALA A 504 -14.40 -2.98 10.03
CA ALA A 504 -15.62 -2.56 9.35
C ALA A 504 -15.90 -1.06 9.59
N ARG A 505 -15.77 -0.60 10.85
CA ARG A 505 -15.91 0.82 11.19
C ARG A 505 -14.87 1.70 10.48
N TYR A 506 -13.60 1.27 10.49
CA TYR A 506 -12.51 1.98 9.82
C TYR A 506 -12.75 2.10 8.31
N ASN A 507 -13.16 1.02 7.64
CA ASN A 507 -13.51 1.04 6.22
C ASN A 507 -14.73 1.94 5.94
N ALA A 508 -15.76 1.89 6.78
CA ALA A 508 -16.93 2.77 6.65
C ALA A 508 -16.55 4.24 6.86
N PHE A 509 -15.60 4.54 7.74
CA PHE A 509 -15.05 5.88 7.93
C PHE A 509 -14.32 6.37 6.67
N ILE A 510 -13.45 5.53 6.07
CA ILE A 510 -12.76 5.86 4.82
C ILE A 510 -13.74 6.15 3.69
N LEU A 511 -14.79 5.32 3.55
CA LEU A 511 -15.80 5.51 2.50
C LEU A 511 -16.61 6.80 2.67
N ARG A 512 -16.94 7.17 3.92
CA ARG A 512 -17.63 8.45 4.21
C ARG A 512 -16.71 9.66 4.08
N ASP A 513 -15.45 9.46 4.38
CA ASP A 513 -14.38 10.45 4.34
C ASP A 513 -14.75 11.82 4.97
N PRO A 514 -15.07 11.87 6.26
CA PRO A 514 -15.50 13.12 6.91
C PRO A 514 -14.39 14.18 6.96
N ILE A 515 -13.14 13.81 6.69
CA ILE A 515 -11.98 14.70 6.65
C ILE A 515 -11.86 15.42 5.30
N LYS A 516 -12.52 14.92 4.26
CA LYS A 516 -12.46 15.49 2.91
C LYS A 516 -12.73 16.99 2.84
N PRO A 517 -13.77 17.58 3.49
CA PRO A 517 -13.99 19.02 3.46
C PRO A 517 -12.79 19.83 3.97
N ALA A 518 -12.15 19.37 5.04
CA ALA A 518 -10.97 20.06 5.60
C ALA A 518 -9.77 19.98 4.65
N ARG A 519 -9.56 18.83 3.97
CA ARG A 519 -8.52 18.71 2.95
C ARG A 519 -8.79 19.60 1.76
N GLN A 520 -10.03 19.66 1.26
CA GLN A 520 -10.42 20.52 0.15
C GLN A 520 -10.22 21.99 0.51
N ALA A 521 -10.63 22.43 1.71
CA ALA A 521 -10.43 23.79 2.16
C ALA A 521 -8.94 24.21 2.22
N LEU A 522 -8.07 23.31 2.71
CA LEU A 522 -6.63 23.57 2.73
C LEU A 522 -6.02 23.56 1.31
N GLN A 523 -6.48 22.70 0.41
CA GLN A 523 -6.07 22.70 -1.01
C GLN A 523 -6.47 23.98 -1.71
N GLN A 524 -7.69 24.47 -1.47
CA GLN A 524 -8.17 25.75 -1.98
C GLN A 524 -7.30 26.89 -1.52
N ALA A 525 -7.01 26.97 -0.22
CA ALA A 525 -6.12 27.99 0.35
C ALA A 525 -4.70 27.93 -0.23
N ARG A 526 -4.18 26.74 -0.51
CA ARG A 526 -2.87 26.59 -1.20
C ARG A 526 -2.89 27.19 -2.59
N LEU A 527 -3.94 26.94 -3.36
CA LEU A 527 -4.08 27.48 -4.70
C LEU A 527 -4.25 29.00 -4.68
N GLU A 528 -4.99 29.56 -3.73
CA GLU A 528 -5.13 30.99 -3.53
C GLU A 528 -3.82 31.67 -3.12
N HIS A 529 -3.09 31.05 -2.21
CA HIS A 529 -1.77 31.51 -1.81
C HIS A 529 -0.79 31.49 -2.97
N LEU A 530 -0.82 30.45 -3.84
CA LEU A 530 -0.02 30.40 -5.05
C LEU A 530 -0.34 31.58 -5.97
N ALA A 531 -1.62 31.90 -6.18
CA ALA A 531 -2.03 33.00 -7.03
C ALA A 531 -1.57 34.38 -6.51
N SER A 532 -1.33 34.51 -5.21
CA SER A 532 -0.81 35.75 -4.59
C SER A 532 0.71 35.93 -4.71
N LYS A 533 1.46 34.86 -5.08
CA LYS A 533 2.91 34.91 -5.25
C LYS A 533 3.29 35.64 -6.54
N VAL A 534 4.48 36.20 -6.57
CA VAL A 534 5.03 36.82 -7.80
C VAL A 534 5.33 35.74 -8.86
N ALA A 535 5.32 36.11 -10.13
CA ALA A 535 5.44 35.16 -11.24
C ALA A 535 6.69 34.26 -11.16
N SER A 536 7.84 34.81 -10.68
CA SER A 536 9.07 34.03 -10.49
C SER A 536 8.93 32.94 -9.41
N GLU A 537 8.18 33.18 -8.34
CA GLU A 537 7.92 32.22 -7.28
C GLU A 537 6.84 31.21 -7.69
N GLN A 538 5.84 31.65 -8.45
CA GLN A 538 4.84 30.73 -9.03
C GLN A 538 5.52 29.67 -9.90
N SER A 539 6.51 30.04 -10.71
CA SER A 539 7.18 29.11 -11.61
C SER A 539 7.92 27.98 -10.87
N THR A 540 8.37 28.21 -9.64
CA THR A 540 9.06 27.19 -8.82
C THR A 540 8.09 26.19 -8.15
N CYS A 541 6.80 26.49 -8.14
CA CYS A 541 5.78 25.60 -7.58
C CYS A 541 5.32 24.49 -8.55
N TRP A 542 5.79 24.54 -9.80
CA TRP A 542 5.47 23.55 -10.84
C TRP A 542 6.75 22.86 -11.31
N PRO A 543 6.71 21.55 -11.62
CA PRO A 543 7.84 20.88 -12.25
C PRO A 543 8.24 21.59 -13.56
N ALA A 544 9.54 21.77 -13.80
CA ALA A 544 10.04 22.48 -14.98
C ALA A 544 9.65 21.82 -16.31
N HIS A 545 9.38 20.51 -16.29
CA HIS A 545 9.01 19.69 -17.44
C HIS A 545 7.49 19.46 -17.54
N ALA A 546 6.67 20.05 -16.65
CA ALA A 546 5.23 19.85 -16.68
C ALA A 546 4.60 20.33 -17.99
N ASP A 547 3.85 19.46 -18.66
CA ASP A 547 3.04 19.83 -19.83
C ASP A 547 1.91 20.76 -19.36
N LYS A 548 1.87 21.98 -19.90
CA LYS A 548 0.84 22.99 -19.56
C LYS A 548 -0.51 22.74 -20.24
N ALA A 549 -0.79 21.50 -20.58
CA ALA A 549 -2.06 21.06 -21.16
C ALA A 549 -2.94 20.41 -20.09
N LEU A 550 -4.19 20.85 -19.96
CA LEU A 550 -5.19 20.20 -19.12
C LEU A 550 -5.89 19.08 -19.91
N TYR A 551 -5.72 17.86 -19.49
CA TYR A 551 -6.38 16.69 -20.09
C TYR A 551 -7.73 16.42 -19.43
N ILE A 552 -8.80 16.48 -20.19
CA ILE A 552 -10.18 16.26 -19.73
C ILE A 552 -10.62 14.89 -20.22
N HIS A 553 -11.00 13.98 -19.30
CA HIS A 553 -11.25 12.57 -19.61
C HIS A 553 -12.22 11.90 -18.62
N ASP A 554 -12.80 10.78 -19.04
CA ASP A 554 -13.55 9.85 -18.19
C ASP A 554 -12.59 8.80 -17.62
N GLY A 555 -12.55 8.65 -16.31
CA GLY A 555 -11.80 7.57 -15.64
C GLY A 555 -10.55 8.00 -14.87
N ALA A 556 -9.95 7.04 -14.19
CA ALA A 556 -8.81 7.25 -13.31
C ALA A 556 -7.50 7.27 -14.11
N ASN A 557 -6.75 8.33 -13.92
CA ASN A 557 -5.33 8.51 -14.26
C ASN A 557 -4.99 8.56 -15.77
N SER A 558 -4.86 9.79 -16.29
CA SER A 558 -4.42 10.03 -17.67
C SER A 558 -2.89 9.97 -17.84
N GLY A 559 -2.11 9.80 -16.76
CA GLY A 559 -0.65 9.99 -16.78
C GLY A 559 -0.20 11.43 -17.08
N ALA A 560 -1.13 12.39 -17.16
CA ALA A 560 -0.86 13.78 -17.46
C ALA A 560 -0.61 14.59 -16.19
N ASP A 561 0.28 15.59 -16.26
CA ASP A 561 0.58 16.48 -15.16
C ASP A 561 -0.67 17.25 -14.67
N PHE A 562 -1.44 17.81 -15.59
CA PHE A 562 -2.71 18.47 -15.30
C PHE A 562 -3.86 17.65 -15.88
N SER A 563 -4.74 17.18 -15.03
CA SER A 563 -5.89 16.37 -15.44
C SER A 563 -7.18 16.82 -14.77
N LEU A 564 -8.27 16.74 -15.52
CA LEU A 564 -9.63 16.92 -15.05
C LEU A 564 -10.41 15.67 -15.43
N SER A 565 -10.49 14.74 -14.49
CA SER A 565 -11.31 13.54 -14.67
C SER A 565 -12.74 13.82 -14.23
N TYR A 566 -13.70 13.13 -14.87
CA TYR A 566 -15.09 13.19 -14.46
C TYR A 566 -15.66 11.78 -14.29
N HIS A 567 -16.56 11.64 -13.34
CA HIS A 567 -17.32 10.41 -13.13
C HIS A 567 -18.75 10.74 -12.70
N ARG A 568 -19.65 9.80 -12.93
CA ARG A 568 -21.04 9.90 -12.53
C ARG A 568 -21.35 8.80 -11.52
N ASP A 569 -21.83 9.18 -10.35
CA ASP A 569 -22.51 8.26 -9.46
C ASP A 569 -24.02 8.25 -9.74
N SER A 570 -24.83 7.56 -8.95
CA SER A 570 -26.25 7.33 -9.20
C SER A 570 -27.06 8.62 -9.47
N HIS A 571 -26.62 9.79 -8.97
CA HIS A 571 -27.39 11.04 -9.03
C HIS A 571 -26.55 12.29 -9.30
N ARG A 572 -25.22 12.22 -9.20
CA ARG A 572 -24.33 13.37 -9.24
C ARG A 572 -23.19 13.18 -10.23
N THR A 573 -22.74 14.26 -10.80
CA THR A 573 -21.55 14.26 -11.65
C THR A 573 -20.44 15.02 -10.94
N TRP A 574 -19.29 14.38 -10.80
CA TRP A 574 -18.11 14.94 -10.15
C TRP A 574 -17.02 15.23 -11.17
N ALA A 575 -16.34 16.34 -11.01
CA ALA A 575 -15.10 16.66 -11.70
C ALA A 575 -13.96 16.70 -10.68
N ILE A 576 -12.86 15.99 -10.94
CA ILE A 576 -11.68 15.92 -10.09
C ILE A 576 -10.52 16.55 -10.82
N LEU A 577 -10.06 17.66 -10.31
CA LEU A 577 -8.88 18.38 -10.81
C LEU A 577 -7.65 17.88 -10.08
N CYS A 578 -6.67 17.38 -10.83
CA CYS A 578 -5.35 17.05 -10.32
C CYS A 578 -4.29 17.91 -11.01
N ALA A 579 -3.32 18.39 -10.24
CA ALA A 579 -2.19 19.18 -10.77
C ALA A 579 -0.92 18.91 -9.95
N PRO A 580 0.29 18.98 -10.58
CA PRO A 580 1.55 18.62 -9.92
C PRO A 580 2.11 19.77 -9.09
N LEU A 581 1.27 20.37 -8.23
CA LEU A 581 1.67 21.47 -7.37
C LEU A 581 2.68 20.98 -6.32
N GLN A 582 3.81 21.66 -6.23
CA GLN A 582 4.84 21.40 -5.23
C GLN A 582 4.55 22.13 -3.91
N PRO A 583 4.88 21.55 -2.73
CA PRO A 583 5.57 20.28 -2.50
C PRO A 583 4.66 19.06 -2.56
N LEU A 584 3.36 19.23 -2.53
CA LEU A 584 2.36 18.17 -2.54
C LEU A 584 1.37 18.38 -3.69
N PRO A 585 0.91 17.34 -4.40
CA PRO A 585 0.00 17.52 -5.52
C PRO A 585 -1.30 18.21 -5.10
N LEU A 586 -1.91 18.91 -6.05
CA LEU A 586 -3.24 19.50 -5.89
C LEU A 586 -4.27 18.45 -6.30
N THR A 587 -5.31 18.26 -5.48
CA THR A 587 -6.48 17.46 -5.82
C THR A 587 -7.72 18.17 -5.30
N LEU A 588 -8.58 18.65 -6.20
CA LEU A 588 -9.82 19.34 -5.87
C LEU A 588 -11.00 18.65 -6.58
N GLU A 589 -12.11 18.55 -5.89
CA GLU A 589 -13.32 17.92 -6.41
C GLU A 589 -14.46 18.92 -6.47
N PHE A 590 -15.25 18.88 -7.54
CA PHE A 590 -16.35 19.79 -7.82
C PHE A 590 -17.59 18.99 -8.24
N GLU A 591 -18.74 19.26 -7.63
CA GLU A 591 -20.02 18.70 -8.05
C GLU A 591 -20.55 19.54 -9.23
N LEU A 592 -20.83 18.90 -10.36
CA LEU A 592 -21.33 19.58 -11.55
C LEU A 592 -22.85 19.40 -11.67
N PRO A 593 -23.59 20.42 -12.12
CA PRO A 593 -23.12 21.72 -12.65
C PRO A 593 -22.81 22.78 -11.57
N ASP A 594 -23.21 22.60 -10.30
CA ASP A 594 -23.22 23.65 -9.27
C ASP A 594 -21.83 24.22 -8.98
N GLY A 595 -20.80 23.38 -8.90
CA GLY A 595 -19.40 23.74 -8.66
C GLY A 595 -18.63 24.22 -9.90
N PHE A 596 -19.29 24.38 -11.07
CA PHE A 596 -18.60 24.73 -12.31
C PHE A 596 -17.91 26.09 -12.24
N THR A 597 -18.54 27.10 -11.64
CA THR A 597 -17.95 28.45 -11.50
C THR A 597 -16.67 28.39 -10.67
N GLU A 598 -16.71 27.67 -9.55
CA GLU A 598 -15.55 27.47 -8.67
C GLU A 598 -14.41 26.71 -9.38
N LEU A 599 -14.76 25.68 -10.14
CA LEU A 599 -13.80 24.96 -11.00
C LEU A 599 -13.08 25.92 -11.96
N VAL A 600 -13.83 26.77 -12.68
CA VAL A 600 -13.26 27.75 -13.60
C VAL A 600 -12.33 28.72 -12.90
N GLU A 601 -12.68 29.22 -11.72
CA GLU A 601 -11.82 30.08 -10.93
C GLU A 601 -10.54 29.40 -10.48
N CYS A 602 -10.60 28.13 -10.11
CA CYS A 602 -9.41 27.32 -9.80
C CYS A 602 -8.52 27.12 -11.03
N LEU A 603 -9.09 26.78 -12.18
CA LEU A 603 -8.35 26.56 -13.42
C LEU A 603 -7.62 27.82 -13.90
N ARG A 604 -8.18 29.02 -13.71
CA ARG A 604 -7.54 30.31 -14.06
C ARG A 604 -6.24 30.57 -13.26
N LYS A 605 -6.08 29.92 -12.11
CA LYS A 605 -4.88 30.06 -11.27
C LYS A 605 -3.75 29.11 -11.69
N LEU A 606 -4.02 28.19 -12.62
CA LEU A 606 -3.06 27.22 -13.13
C LEU A 606 -2.36 27.74 -14.39
N PRO A 607 -1.11 27.32 -14.66
CA PRO A 607 -0.33 27.80 -15.81
C PRO A 607 -0.74 27.15 -17.13
N LEU A 608 -2.02 26.97 -17.37
CA LEU A 608 -2.56 26.25 -18.52
C LEU A 608 -2.41 27.05 -19.81
N GLN A 609 -2.03 26.38 -20.90
CA GLN A 609 -1.89 26.95 -22.23
C GLN A 609 -2.86 26.32 -23.26
N THR A 610 -3.29 25.10 -23.02
CA THR A 610 -4.23 24.39 -23.92
C THR A 610 -5.11 23.41 -23.12
N LEU A 611 -6.29 23.14 -23.63
CA LEU A 611 -7.17 22.08 -23.12
C LEU A 611 -7.16 20.91 -24.10
N VAL A 612 -7.15 19.70 -23.60
CA VAL A 612 -7.18 18.46 -24.40
C VAL A 612 -8.35 17.61 -23.97
N PHE A 613 -9.39 17.53 -24.80
CA PHE A 613 -10.53 16.67 -24.54
C PHE A 613 -10.25 15.27 -25.07
N LYS A 614 -10.12 14.31 -24.17
CA LYS A 614 -10.05 12.90 -24.51
C LYS A 614 -11.47 12.32 -24.41
N GLN A 615 -11.99 11.76 -25.50
CA GLN A 615 -13.33 11.16 -25.52
C GLN A 615 -14.45 12.11 -25.08
N LEU A 616 -15.07 12.78 -26.04
CA LEU A 616 -16.24 13.65 -25.78
C LEU A 616 -17.50 12.86 -25.39
N ALA A 617 -17.49 11.54 -25.62
CA ALA A 617 -18.57 10.67 -25.20
C ALA A 617 -18.72 10.74 -23.66
N HIS A 618 -19.94 10.98 -23.20
CA HIS A 618 -20.28 11.11 -21.79
C HIS A 618 -19.64 12.30 -21.03
N CYS A 619 -18.93 13.21 -21.75
CA CYS A 619 -18.42 14.43 -21.16
C CYS A 619 -19.58 15.29 -20.63
N PRO A 620 -19.51 15.76 -19.38
CA PRO A 620 -20.52 16.64 -18.80
C PRO A 620 -20.68 17.91 -19.63
N VAL A 621 -21.93 18.29 -19.97
CA VAL A 621 -22.20 19.43 -20.85
C VAL A 621 -21.54 20.72 -20.36
N ALA A 622 -21.49 20.93 -19.05
CA ALA A 622 -20.85 22.11 -18.46
C ALA A 622 -19.36 22.25 -18.84
N LEU A 623 -18.65 21.14 -19.04
CA LEU A 623 -17.21 21.17 -19.36
C LEU A 623 -16.92 21.68 -20.79
N PHE A 624 -17.87 21.62 -21.70
CA PHE A 624 -17.73 22.19 -23.06
C PHE A 624 -17.64 23.72 -23.08
N ASP A 625 -18.06 24.39 -21.99
CA ASP A 625 -17.93 25.84 -21.85
C ASP A 625 -16.53 26.26 -21.33
N LEU A 626 -15.69 25.34 -20.88
CA LEU A 626 -14.36 25.63 -20.34
C LEU A 626 -13.47 26.46 -21.31
N PRO A 627 -13.36 26.10 -22.62
CA PRO A 627 -12.52 26.88 -23.52
C PRO A 627 -12.95 28.34 -23.61
N ALA A 628 -14.25 28.62 -23.65
CA ALA A 628 -14.78 29.97 -23.72
C ALA A 628 -14.62 30.74 -22.41
N ARG A 629 -14.78 30.06 -21.27
CA ARG A 629 -14.62 30.66 -19.93
C ARG A 629 -13.18 30.96 -19.56
N LEU A 630 -12.24 30.14 -20.03
CA LEU A 630 -10.81 30.28 -19.76
C LEU A 630 -10.08 31.09 -20.82
N GLU A 631 -10.70 31.27 -21.99
CA GLU A 631 -10.09 31.90 -23.18
C GLU A 631 -8.81 31.15 -23.64
N ILE A 632 -8.80 29.81 -23.49
CA ILE A 632 -7.67 28.95 -23.82
C ILE A 632 -8.05 28.10 -25.06
N PRO A 633 -7.15 27.94 -26.05
CA PRO A 633 -7.38 27.04 -27.16
C PRO A 633 -7.49 25.59 -26.73
N TYR A 634 -8.23 24.79 -27.47
CA TYR A 634 -8.42 23.38 -27.14
C TYR A 634 -8.22 22.48 -28.35
N ARG A 635 -7.83 21.25 -28.04
CA ARG A 635 -7.68 20.14 -28.98
C ARG A 635 -8.61 19.02 -28.56
N ILE A 636 -9.04 18.21 -29.52
CA ILE A 636 -9.79 16.99 -29.30
C ILE A 636 -8.92 15.82 -29.68
N LEU A 637 -8.74 14.88 -28.78
CA LEU A 637 -8.00 13.64 -29.00
C LEU A 637 -9.03 12.52 -29.19
N CYS A 638 -9.27 12.13 -30.44
CA CYS A 638 -10.11 11.00 -30.75
C CYS A 638 -9.32 9.71 -30.62
N GLN A 639 -9.89 8.71 -29.97
CA GLN A 639 -9.30 7.39 -29.82
C GLN A 639 -9.87 6.38 -30.82
N ASP A 640 -11.06 6.64 -31.32
CA ASP A 640 -11.82 5.79 -32.24
C ASP A 640 -12.88 6.61 -33.03
N ASP A 641 -13.78 5.93 -33.73
CA ASP A 641 -14.88 6.54 -34.48
C ASP A 641 -16.17 6.72 -33.66
N ARG A 642 -16.21 6.37 -32.40
CA ARG A 642 -17.42 6.43 -31.55
C ARG A 642 -17.99 7.83 -31.41
N LEU A 643 -17.16 8.85 -31.56
CA LEU A 643 -17.65 10.22 -31.57
C LEU A 643 -18.62 10.51 -32.72
N LEU A 644 -18.47 9.81 -33.85
CA LEU A 644 -19.31 9.99 -35.04
C LEU A 644 -20.68 9.34 -34.91
N SER A 645 -20.81 8.30 -34.09
CA SER A 645 -22.01 7.49 -33.90
C SER A 645 -22.93 7.97 -32.77
N GLN A 646 -22.50 8.98 -31.98
CA GLN A 646 -23.27 9.42 -30.81
C GLN A 646 -24.38 10.43 -31.13
N GLN A 647 -25.56 10.12 -30.64
CA GLN A 647 -26.66 11.08 -30.48
C GLN A 647 -26.53 11.73 -29.10
N ASN A 648 -25.94 12.91 -29.02
CA ASN A 648 -25.85 13.70 -27.79
C ASN A 648 -26.76 14.91 -27.87
N ASP A 649 -27.35 15.35 -26.76
CA ASP A 649 -28.13 16.59 -26.63
C ASP A 649 -27.30 17.86 -26.89
N TYR A 650 -25.98 17.72 -27.03
CA TYR A 650 -25.03 18.82 -27.31
C TYR A 650 -24.48 18.72 -28.72
N ASP A 651 -24.39 19.89 -29.43
CA ASP A 651 -23.82 19.99 -30.78
C ASP A 651 -22.28 19.83 -30.73
N TRP A 652 -21.81 18.58 -30.53
CA TRP A 652 -20.41 18.23 -30.48
C TRP A 652 -19.70 18.50 -31.81
N GLN A 653 -20.40 18.47 -32.93
CA GLN A 653 -19.85 18.80 -34.26
C GLN A 653 -19.45 20.27 -34.34
N ARG A 654 -20.29 21.17 -33.82
CA ARG A 654 -19.96 22.59 -33.68
C ARG A 654 -18.80 22.82 -32.75
N PHE A 655 -18.74 22.11 -31.66
CA PHE A 655 -17.62 22.14 -30.72
C PHE A 655 -16.34 21.66 -31.41
N ALA A 656 -16.35 20.50 -32.08
CA ALA A 656 -15.19 19.97 -32.79
C ALA A 656 -14.65 20.87 -33.90
N ARG A 657 -15.54 21.57 -34.66
CA ARG A 657 -15.12 22.52 -35.69
C ARG A 657 -14.42 23.76 -35.17
N LYS A 658 -14.65 24.13 -33.90
CA LYS A 658 -13.99 25.24 -33.23
C LYS A 658 -12.68 24.87 -32.55
N ALA A 659 -12.36 23.59 -32.45
CA ALA A 659 -11.10 23.11 -31.88
C ALA A 659 -9.92 23.57 -32.74
N ALA A 660 -8.81 23.88 -32.10
CA ALA A 660 -7.55 24.20 -32.79
C ALA A 660 -7.05 23.03 -33.64
N SER A 661 -7.33 21.78 -33.20
CA SER A 661 -7.12 20.59 -33.99
C SER A 661 -7.92 19.42 -33.42
N VAL A 662 -8.28 18.47 -34.32
CA VAL A 662 -8.79 17.15 -33.98
C VAL A 662 -7.68 16.16 -34.25
N GLN A 663 -7.11 15.59 -33.19
CA GLN A 663 -6.02 14.63 -33.30
C GLN A 663 -6.61 13.24 -33.50
N LEU A 664 -6.17 12.58 -34.54
CA LEU A 664 -6.61 11.24 -34.92
C LEU A 664 -5.44 10.27 -34.79
N PRO A 665 -5.69 9.04 -34.33
CA PRO A 665 -4.64 8.03 -34.20
C PRO A 665 -4.09 7.59 -35.57
N TRP A 666 -4.90 7.65 -36.65
CA TRP A 666 -4.54 7.20 -38.01
C TRP A 666 -5.06 8.05 -39.11
N GLN A 667 -4.34 8.02 -40.23
CA GLN A 667 -4.75 8.71 -41.42
C GLN A 667 -6.06 8.16 -42.04
N ALA A 668 -6.34 6.86 -41.89
CA ALA A 668 -7.59 6.26 -42.42
C ALA A 668 -8.85 6.85 -41.76
N LEU A 669 -8.79 7.20 -40.47
CA LEU A 669 -9.92 7.87 -39.80
C LEU A 669 -10.14 9.29 -40.28
N GLN A 670 -9.16 9.95 -40.87
CA GLN A 670 -9.29 11.30 -41.36
C GLN A 670 -10.37 11.41 -42.44
N VAL A 671 -10.48 10.43 -43.32
CA VAL A 671 -11.51 10.42 -44.38
C VAL A 671 -12.90 10.41 -43.76
N THR A 672 -13.13 9.53 -42.78
CA THR A 672 -14.44 9.41 -42.10
C THR A 672 -14.77 10.67 -41.29
N TYR A 673 -13.81 11.19 -40.54
CA TYR A 673 -14.02 12.41 -39.75
C TYR A 673 -14.14 13.66 -40.63
N ALA A 674 -13.41 13.79 -41.77
CA ALA A 674 -13.51 14.90 -42.67
C ALA A 674 -14.90 15.00 -43.34
N SER A 675 -15.54 13.85 -43.59
CA SER A 675 -16.89 13.81 -44.09
C SER A 675 -17.93 14.32 -43.06
N ALA A 676 -17.75 13.98 -41.78
CA ALA A 676 -18.65 14.39 -40.69
C ALA A 676 -18.34 15.80 -40.14
N LEU A 677 -17.11 16.26 -40.26
CA LEU A 677 -16.62 17.55 -39.73
C LEU A 677 -15.94 18.39 -40.82
N PRO A 678 -16.66 18.84 -41.85
CA PRO A 678 -16.07 19.64 -42.90
C PRO A 678 -15.50 20.95 -42.31
N GLY A 679 -14.24 21.24 -42.66
CA GLY A 679 -13.53 22.44 -42.20
C GLY A 679 -12.75 22.30 -40.87
N ALA A 680 -12.81 21.14 -40.20
CA ALA A 680 -11.97 20.87 -39.03
C ALA A 680 -10.49 20.65 -39.44
N GLN A 681 -9.55 21.05 -38.56
CA GLN A 681 -8.14 20.78 -38.77
C GLN A 681 -7.78 19.43 -38.14
N PHE A 682 -7.28 18.51 -38.95
CA PHE A 682 -6.88 17.17 -38.48
C PHE A 682 -5.37 17.08 -38.36
N LEU A 683 -4.93 16.48 -37.26
CA LEU A 683 -3.54 16.09 -37.03
C LEU A 683 -3.48 14.56 -36.81
N ILE A 684 -2.56 13.93 -37.49
CA ILE A 684 -2.29 12.50 -37.27
C ILE A 684 -1.22 12.37 -36.20
N GLN A 685 -1.47 11.53 -35.20
CA GLN A 685 -0.50 11.29 -34.12
C GLN A 685 0.64 10.40 -34.65
N THR A 686 1.84 10.93 -34.70
CA THR A 686 3.05 10.14 -35.00
C THR A 686 3.50 9.39 -33.75
N ARG A 687 3.74 8.09 -33.85
CA ARG A 687 4.23 7.26 -32.75
C ARG A 687 5.73 7.18 -32.72
N PRO A 688 6.35 7.07 -31.50
CA PRO A 688 7.68 6.51 -31.38
C PRO A 688 7.64 5.02 -31.74
N THR A 689 8.52 4.59 -32.61
CA THR A 689 8.69 3.16 -32.96
C THR A 689 9.59 2.50 -31.92
N ASP A 690 9.02 1.87 -30.92
CA ASP A 690 9.76 0.98 -30.03
C ASP A 690 9.42 -0.47 -30.42
N ASN A 691 10.35 -1.13 -31.06
CA ASN A 691 10.20 -2.51 -31.58
C ASN A 691 10.59 -3.49 -30.48
N SER A 692 9.65 -3.91 -29.66
CA SER A 692 9.82 -5.15 -28.91
C SER A 692 9.83 -6.34 -29.90
N ALA A 693 10.88 -7.14 -29.87
CA ALA A 693 10.98 -8.31 -30.74
C ALA A 693 9.83 -9.30 -30.46
N PRO A 694 9.21 -9.88 -31.52
CA PRO A 694 8.15 -10.87 -31.34
C PRO A 694 8.67 -12.07 -30.54
N ALA A 695 7.88 -12.55 -29.59
CA ALA A 695 8.18 -13.76 -28.85
C ALA A 695 7.99 -14.98 -29.76
N ASP A 696 8.97 -15.87 -29.80
CA ASP A 696 8.83 -17.14 -30.48
C ASP A 696 7.78 -18.00 -29.74
N ASN A 697 6.66 -18.29 -30.42
CA ASN A 697 5.56 -19.12 -29.92
C ASN A 697 4.94 -18.66 -28.58
N PRO A 698 4.20 -17.56 -28.54
CA PRO A 698 3.56 -17.11 -27.31
C PRO A 698 2.55 -18.14 -26.79
N LYS A 699 2.63 -18.48 -25.52
CA LYS A 699 1.68 -19.40 -24.86
C LYS A 699 0.33 -18.76 -24.56
N ALA A 700 0.30 -17.44 -24.43
CA ALA A 700 -0.92 -16.66 -24.21
C ALA A 700 -0.86 -15.32 -24.94
N LEU A 701 -1.99 -14.88 -25.47
CA LEU A 701 -2.16 -13.59 -26.15
C LEU A 701 -3.31 -12.81 -25.50
N LEU A 702 -3.08 -11.53 -25.23
CA LEU A 702 -4.10 -10.65 -24.70
C LEU A 702 -5.00 -10.14 -25.82
N ILE A 703 -6.31 -10.18 -25.62
CA ILE A 703 -7.30 -9.60 -26.52
C ILE A 703 -7.16 -8.08 -26.44
N GLY A 704 -6.67 -7.47 -27.53
CA GLY A 704 -6.46 -6.03 -27.60
C GLY A 704 -7.71 -5.26 -28.03
N ASP A 705 -8.66 -5.92 -28.69
CA ASP A 705 -9.83 -5.28 -29.26
C ASP A 705 -10.89 -4.96 -28.22
N ASN A 706 -11.56 -3.83 -28.43
CA ASN A 706 -12.77 -3.50 -27.70
C ASN A 706 -13.94 -4.35 -28.24
N LEU A 707 -14.28 -5.42 -27.53
CA LEU A 707 -15.33 -6.38 -27.90
C LEU A 707 -16.77 -5.80 -27.81
N ARG A 708 -16.98 -4.53 -28.15
CA ARG A 708 -18.32 -3.92 -28.21
C ARG A 708 -18.92 -4.03 -29.60
N ASP A 709 -18.08 -4.09 -30.62
CA ASP A 709 -18.48 -4.31 -31.99
C ASP A 709 -18.81 -5.78 -32.26
N ALA A 710 -19.99 -6.04 -32.88
CA ALA A 710 -20.47 -7.39 -33.11
C ALA A 710 -19.61 -8.17 -34.11
N ASP A 711 -19.10 -7.51 -35.15
CA ASP A 711 -18.30 -8.18 -36.19
C ASP A 711 -16.95 -8.59 -35.67
N THR A 712 -16.29 -7.70 -34.94
CA THR A 712 -15.02 -8.01 -34.23
C THR A 712 -15.22 -9.14 -33.23
N ALA A 713 -16.29 -9.09 -32.41
CA ALA A 713 -16.60 -10.13 -31.46
C ALA A 713 -16.89 -11.49 -32.10
N GLN A 714 -17.54 -11.53 -33.29
CA GLN A 714 -17.75 -12.78 -34.03
C GLN A 714 -16.47 -13.38 -34.58
N ARG A 715 -15.50 -12.56 -35.02
CA ARG A 715 -14.16 -13.03 -35.42
C ARG A 715 -13.44 -13.67 -34.25
N TRP A 716 -13.47 -13.03 -33.08
CA TRP A 716 -12.94 -13.59 -31.85
C TRP A 716 -13.61 -14.90 -31.46
N LEU A 717 -14.93 -15.03 -31.66
CA LEU A 717 -15.63 -16.28 -31.39
C LEU A 717 -15.22 -17.39 -32.37
N LYS A 718 -15.01 -17.08 -33.67
CA LYS A 718 -14.48 -18.05 -34.65
C LYS A 718 -13.08 -18.53 -34.25
N LEU A 719 -12.18 -17.60 -33.93
CA LEU A 719 -10.82 -17.94 -33.49
C LEU A 719 -10.81 -18.76 -32.20
N ALA A 720 -11.55 -18.32 -31.18
CA ALA A 720 -11.61 -19.02 -29.91
C ALA A 720 -12.19 -20.45 -30.05
N ARG A 721 -13.23 -20.63 -30.90
CA ARG A 721 -13.74 -21.97 -31.22
C ARG A 721 -12.74 -22.84 -31.97
N HIS A 722 -11.98 -22.27 -32.88
CA HIS A 722 -10.93 -22.98 -33.59
C HIS A 722 -9.85 -23.46 -32.62
N ILE A 723 -9.33 -22.57 -31.76
CA ILE A 723 -8.34 -22.92 -30.71
C ILE A 723 -8.87 -24.03 -29.81
N GLY A 724 -10.14 -23.96 -29.39
CA GLY A 724 -10.73 -24.96 -28.51
C GLY A 724 -10.97 -26.32 -29.18
N ARG A 725 -11.37 -26.35 -30.47
CA ARG A 725 -11.57 -27.61 -31.22
C ARG A 725 -10.28 -28.32 -31.53
N GLU A 726 -9.28 -27.59 -32.01
CA GLU A 726 -7.98 -28.13 -32.39
C GLU A 726 -7.05 -28.31 -31.20
N GLN A 727 -7.47 -27.98 -29.98
CA GLN A 727 -6.70 -28.02 -28.73
C GLN A 727 -5.31 -27.37 -28.87
N LEU A 728 -5.27 -26.23 -29.56
CA LEU A 728 -4.02 -25.51 -29.79
C LEU A 728 -3.40 -25.06 -28.46
N PRO A 729 -2.07 -25.09 -28.29
CA PRO A 729 -1.37 -24.78 -27.03
C PRO A 729 -1.27 -23.27 -26.77
N ILE A 730 -2.32 -22.54 -27.12
CA ILE A 730 -2.39 -21.09 -26.93
C ILE A 730 -3.66 -20.70 -26.18
N ARG A 731 -3.54 -19.70 -25.33
CA ARG A 731 -4.63 -19.14 -24.54
C ARG A 731 -4.92 -17.70 -24.96
N LEU A 732 -6.18 -17.33 -24.97
CA LEU A 732 -6.59 -15.94 -25.16
C LEU A 732 -6.94 -15.35 -23.80
N LEU A 733 -6.39 -14.18 -23.50
CA LEU A 733 -6.62 -13.48 -22.24
C LEU A 733 -7.54 -12.29 -22.52
N ALA A 734 -8.63 -12.19 -21.77
CA ALA A 734 -9.56 -11.06 -21.84
C ALA A 734 -9.43 -10.20 -20.59
N HIS A 735 -9.43 -8.87 -20.76
CA HIS A 735 -9.50 -7.92 -19.65
C HIS A 735 -10.67 -6.95 -19.88
N GLY A 736 -11.22 -6.36 -18.80
CA GLY A 736 -12.39 -5.47 -18.88
C GLY A 736 -13.72 -6.22 -19.04
N ASP A 737 -14.78 -5.47 -19.28
CA ASP A 737 -16.15 -5.98 -19.40
C ASP A 737 -16.70 -5.84 -20.83
N SER A 738 -17.22 -6.93 -21.36
CA SER A 738 -17.92 -6.97 -22.63
C SER A 738 -19.08 -7.97 -22.60
N PRO A 739 -20.21 -7.67 -23.23
CA PRO A 739 -21.34 -8.61 -23.32
C PRO A 739 -20.98 -9.92 -24.03
N TRP A 740 -19.95 -9.92 -24.89
CA TRP A 740 -19.48 -11.09 -25.65
C TRP A 740 -18.56 -12.01 -24.85
N LEU A 741 -17.99 -11.55 -23.73
CA LEU A 741 -17.06 -12.35 -22.94
C LEU A 741 -17.68 -13.66 -22.43
N LYS A 742 -18.97 -13.67 -22.13
CA LYS A 742 -19.66 -14.91 -21.71
C LYS A 742 -19.61 -15.99 -22.80
N GLN A 743 -19.84 -15.60 -24.06
CA GLN A 743 -19.79 -16.52 -25.20
C GLN A 743 -18.37 -16.95 -25.53
N LEU A 744 -17.42 -16.03 -25.44
CA LEU A 744 -15.99 -16.31 -25.65
C LEU A 744 -15.43 -17.30 -24.59
N ARG A 745 -15.76 -17.11 -23.32
CA ARG A 745 -15.41 -18.03 -22.23
C ARG A 745 -15.97 -19.44 -22.44
N ALA A 746 -17.19 -19.55 -22.99
CA ALA A 746 -17.81 -20.84 -23.25
C ALA A 746 -17.08 -21.68 -24.30
N THR A 747 -16.13 -21.11 -25.05
CA THR A 747 -15.28 -21.85 -26.00
C THR A 747 -14.17 -22.64 -25.31
N GLY A 748 -13.85 -22.34 -24.04
CA GLY A 748 -12.75 -22.92 -23.30
C GLY A 748 -11.36 -22.35 -23.63
N ALA A 749 -11.24 -21.56 -24.68
CA ALA A 749 -9.96 -20.96 -25.13
C ALA A 749 -9.69 -19.57 -24.53
N VAL A 750 -10.70 -18.92 -23.96
CA VAL A 750 -10.60 -17.56 -23.41
C VAL A 750 -10.68 -17.58 -21.90
N HIS A 751 -9.70 -16.95 -21.26
CA HIS A 751 -9.59 -16.80 -19.81
C HIS A 751 -9.62 -15.34 -19.43
N ASP A 752 -10.27 -15.00 -18.32
CA ASP A 752 -10.24 -13.64 -17.81
C ASP A 752 -8.88 -13.33 -17.16
N LEU A 753 -8.38 -12.14 -17.42
CA LEU A 753 -7.30 -11.52 -16.67
C LEU A 753 -7.91 -10.52 -15.69
N PRO A 754 -8.24 -10.94 -14.45
CA PRO A 754 -9.02 -10.12 -13.53
C PRO A 754 -8.25 -8.92 -13.02
N GLU A 755 -8.96 -7.83 -12.72
CA GLU A 755 -8.40 -6.70 -12.02
C GLU A 755 -8.10 -7.08 -10.56
N LEU A 756 -6.89 -6.83 -10.13
CA LEU A 756 -6.42 -7.03 -8.77
C LEU A 756 -5.86 -5.70 -8.27
N ARG A 757 -6.39 -5.19 -7.17
CA ARG A 757 -6.15 -3.81 -6.67
C ARG A 757 -4.67 -3.43 -6.52
N ASP A 758 -3.83 -4.38 -6.14
CA ASP A 758 -2.41 -4.12 -5.80
C ASP A 758 -1.45 -4.46 -6.94
N PHE A 759 -1.97 -4.71 -8.17
CA PHE A 759 -1.16 -5.17 -9.30
C PHE A 759 -1.51 -4.41 -10.58
N SER A 760 -0.48 -3.94 -11.25
CA SER A 760 -0.61 -3.36 -12.59
C SER A 760 -1.08 -4.41 -13.60
N LEU A 761 -1.64 -3.96 -14.71
CA LEU A 761 -2.00 -4.84 -15.81
C LEU A 761 -0.77 -5.59 -16.35
N ALA A 762 0.39 -4.94 -16.39
CA ALA A 762 1.66 -5.54 -16.82
C ALA A 762 2.08 -6.70 -15.92
N GLU A 763 2.05 -6.54 -14.61
CA GLU A 763 2.37 -7.61 -13.66
C GLU A 763 1.42 -8.81 -13.81
N ARG A 764 0.14 -8.55 -14.04
CA ARG A 764 -0.88 -9.60 -14.25
C ARG A 764 -0.70 -10.32 -15.59
N ALA A 765 -0.42 -9.59 -16.66
CA ALA A 765 -0.15 -10.15 -17.98
C ALA A 765 1.10 -11.02 -17.97
N GLN A 766 2.17 -10.56 -17.32
CA GLN A 766 3.41 -11.32 -17.13
C GLN A 766 3.14 -12.62 -16.35
N ALA A 767 2.43 -12.55 -15.23
CA ALA A 767 2.09 -13.71 -14.41
C ALA A 767 1.18 -14.71 -15.14
N ALA A 768 0.38 -14.25 -16.09
CA ALA A 768 -0.45 -15.09 -16.96
C ALA A 768 0.33 -15.68 -18.16
N GLY A 769 1.62 -15.39 -18.28
CA GLY A 769 2.47 -15.85 -19.38
C GLY A 769 2.11 -15.21 -20.73
N CYS A 770 1.65 -13.94 -20.69
CA CYS A 770 1.26 -13.21 -21.89
C CYS A 770 2.49 -12.88 -22.73
N GLY A 771 2.51 -13.33 -23.99
CA GLY A 771 3.62 -13.09 -24.93
C GLY A 771 3.29 -12.08 -26.03
N GLY A 772 2.10 -11.46 -26.00
CA GLY A 772 1.72 -10.44 -26.98
C GLY A 772 0.27 -10.00 -26.88
N VAL A 773 -0.04 -8.92 -27.54
CA VAL A 773 -1.41 -8.40 -27.74
C VAL A 773 -1.86 -8.78 -29.13
N LEU A 774 -3.10 -9.28 -29.27
CA LEU A 774 -3.67 -9.67 -30.55
C LEU A 774 -4.87 -8.78 -30.85
N SER A 775 -4.94 -8.25 -32.08
CA SER A 775 -6.12 -7.57 -32.64
C SER A 775 -6.67 -8.32 -33.85
N LEU A 776 -7.99 -8.47 -33.94
CA LEU A 776 -8.71 -9.02 -35.08
C LEU A 776 -9.63 -7.99 -35.74
N ALA A 777 -9.53 -6.72 -35.32
CA ALA A 777 -10.34 -5.65 -35.90
C ALA A 777 -9.91 -5.38 -37.35
N GLU A 778 -10.89 -5.15 -38.24
CA GLU A 778 -10.64 -4.68 -39.59
C GLU A 778 -10.82 -3.16 -39.75
N ASN A 779 -11.39 -2.52 -38.74
CA ASN A 779 -11.57 -1.08 -38.69
C ASN A 779 -10.42 -0.42 -37.93
N PRO A 780 -9.79 0.59 -38.54
CA PRO A 780 -8.63 1.28 -37.91
C PRO A 780 -8.92 1.87 -36.52
N GLY A 781 -10.20 2.11 -36.19
CA GLY A 781 -10.62 2.63 -34.88
C GLY A 781 -10.47 1.66 -33.71
N SER A 782 -10.59 0.37 -33.97
CA SER A 782 -10.51 -0.66 -32.91
C SER A 782 -9.08 -1.04 -32.57
N ASP A 783 -8.15 -0.85 -33.50
CA ASP A 783 -6.73 -1.19 -33.32
C ASP A 783 -5.99 -0.28 -32.37
N TRP A 784 -6.48 0.94 -32.16
CA TRP A 784 -5.85 1.86 -31.23
C TRP A 784 -5.81 1.33 -29.79
N ALA A 785 -6.89 0.69 -29.34
CA ALA A 785 -6.94 0.08 -28.01
C ALA A 785 -5.90 -1.02 -27.87
N ALA A 786 -5.79 -1.89 -28.89
CA ALA A 786 -4.81 -2.97 -28.91
C ALA A 786 -3.37 -2.47 -28.92
N SER A 787 -3.12 -1.45 -29.72
CA SER A 787 -1.80 -0.87 -29.86
C SER A 787 -1.38 -0.08 -28.59
N THR A 788 -2.28 0.72 -28.01
CA THR A 788 -2.02 1.39 -26.72
C THR A 788 -1.72 0.36 -25.62
N LEU A 789 -2.49 -0.73 -25.60
CA LEU A 789 -2.31 -1.80 -24.65
C LEU A 789 -0.96 -2.53 -24.86
N ALA A 790 -0.54 -2.76 -26.09
CA ALA A 790 0.74 -3.35 -26.41
C ALA A 790 1.90 -2.47 -25.96
N ASP A 791 1.81 -1.15 -26.17
CA ASP A 791 2.80 -0.18 -25.71
C ASP A 791 2.86 -0.10 -24.18
N GLU A 792 1.71 -0.01 -23.49
CA GLU A 792 1.64 0.01 -22.03
C GLU A 792 2.26 -1.23 -21.38
N LEU A 793 2.16 -2.37 -22.07
CA LEU A 793 2.66 -3.67 -21.59
C LEU A 793 4.07 -3.98 -22.09
N ALA A 794 4.64 -3.16 -22.98
CA ALA A 794 5.88 -3.46 -23.71
C ALA A 794 5.85 -4.83 -24.39
N LEU A 795 4.70 -5.22 -24.99
CA LEU A 795 4.46 -6.49 -25.63
C LEU A 795 4.29 -6.31 -27.15
N PRO A 796 4.69 -7.32 -27.98
CA PRO A 796 4.46 -7.26 -29.41
C PRO A 796 2.97 -7.27 -29.76
N LEU A 797 2.59 -6.48 -30.78
CA LEU A 797 1.24 -6.45 -31.33
C LEU A 797 1.15 -7.36 -32.55
N TYR A 798 0.17 -8.25 -32.56
CA TYR A 798 -0.19 -9.09 -33.70
C TYR A 798 -1.50 -8.61 -34.31
N ALA A 799 -1.51 -8.35 -35.63
CA ALA A 799 -2.68 -7.84 -36.32
C ALA A 799 -2.77 -8.40 -37.76
N PRO A 800 -3.98 -8.39 -38.41
CA PRO A 800 -4.15 -8.83 -39.80
C PRO A 800 -3.26 -8.03 -40.78
N PRO A 801 -2.72 -8.69 -41.84
CA PRO A 801 -1.98 -7.99 -42.87
C PRO A 801 -2.89 -6.99 -43.59
N GLY A 802 -2.45 -5.74 -43.68
CA GLY A 802 -3.17 -4.66 -44.36
C GLY A 802 -3.76 -3.58 -43.48
N LEU A 803 -3.87 -3.81 -42.18
CA LEU A 803 -4.34 -2.81 -41.21
C LEU A 803 -3.28 -1.80 -40.79
N LEU A 804 -2.04 -2.20 -40.83
CA LEU A 804 -0.87 -1.41 -40.42
C LEU A 804 0.07 -1.17 -41.62
N THR A 805 -0.50 -0.79 -42.76
CA THR A 805 0.33 -0.35 -43.89
C THR A 805 1.05 0.92 -43.49
N ASN A 806 2.35 0.79 -43.32
CA ASN A 806 3.42 1.79 -43.30
C ASN A 806 3.96 2.30 -41.96
N GLU A 807 3.51 1.84 -40.81
CA GLU A 807 4.18 2.29 -39.57
C GLU A 807 4.55 1.10 -38.67
N ALA A 808 5.82 0.89 -38.61
CA ALA A 808 6.64 0.08 -37.72
C ALA A 808 5.96 -0.57 -36.49
N GLY A 809 6.05 -1.89 -36.38
CA GLY A 809 5.96 -2.60 -35.10
C GLY A 809 4.91 -3.70 -34.98
N ALA A 810 3.95 -3.86 -35.91
CA ALA A 810 3.05 -5.00 -35.83
C ALA A 810 3.56 -6.19 -36.64
N THR A 811 3.62 -7.33 -35.98
CA THR A 811 3.95 -8.61 -36.60
C THR A 811 2.73 -9.16 -37.30
N ALA A 812 2.86 -9.58 -38.57
CA ALA A 812 1.76 -10.16 -39.30
C ALA A 812 1.24 -11.42 -38.59
N LEU A 813 -0.09 -11.59 -38.53
CA LEU A 813 -0.75 -12.76 -37.95
C LEU A 813 -0.26 -14.08 -38.57
N THR A 814 0.31 -14.05 -39.83
CA THR A 814 0.91 -15.19 -40.51
C THR A 814 2.12 -15.77 -39.80
N SER A 815 2.73 -15.06 -38.85
CA SER A 815 3.87 -15.59 -38.05
C SER A 815 3.42 -16.39 -36.83
N LEU A 816 2.11 -16.40 -36.50
CA LEU A 816 1.59 -17.21 -35.41
C LEU A 816 1.32 -18.64 -35.89
N PRO A 817 1.41 -19.66 -35.02
CA PRO A 817 1.20 -21.08 -35.38
C PRO A 817 -0.28 -21.35 -35.80
N PHE A 818 -1.14 -20.37 -35.83
CA PHE A 818 -2.49 -20.40 -36.33
C PHE A 818 -2.77 -19.11 -37.13
N SER A 819 -2.81 -19.19 -38.41
CA SER A 819 -3.35 -18.16 -39.26
C SER A 819 -4.87 -18.36 -39.36
N PRO A 820 -5.74 -17.45 -38.96
CA PRO A 820 -7.12 -17.55 -39.39
C PRO A 820 -7.13 -17.33 -40.89
N SER A 821 -7.36 -18.43 -41.68
CA SER A 821 -7.60 -18.31 -43.09
C SER A 821 -8.84 -17.42 -43.30
N PRO A 822 -8.86 -16.46 -44.21
CA PRO A 822 -10.02 -15.62 -44.48
C PRO A 822 -11.29 -16.41 -44.90
N ASP A 823 -11.13 -17.67 -45.31
CA ASP A 823 -12.15 -18.53 -45.92
C ASP A 823 -12.50 -19.79 -45.11
N ARG A 824 -12.15 -19.89 -43.82
CA ARG A 824 -12.58 -21.00 -42.99
C ARG A 824 -13.31 -20.64 -41.72
#